data_d0553995951448f17c7fb47e344dc6f4
#
_entry.id   d0553995951448f17c7fb47e344dc6f4
#
_cell.length_a   1.000
_cell.length_b   1.000
_cell.length_c   1.000
_cell.angle_alpha   90.00
_cell.angle_beta   90.00
_cell.angle_gamma   90.00
#
_symmetry.space_group_name_H-M   'P 1'
#
loop_
_entity.id
_entity.type
_entity.pdbx_description
1 polymer ?
#
loop_
_entity_poly.entity_id
_entity_poly.type
_entity_poly.pdbx_seq_one_letter_code
_entity_poly.pdbx_strand_id
1 'polypeptide(L)'
;MFVAPLLLLLFVPFPPSSGAQLPNQGQTKSVPIATNGQPFPWDRMRLPKTVFPLHYDLTIHPNLTTLDFSGVARIQLDVREDTNTIVLHAKQMQVSNVLLLAPEGVRPLQVLEYPQFHQLALRPDSVLTKGRRYEVHLEFAANLSDSFHGFYKSSYRTKSGEVRVLASTQFEATFARAAFPCFDEPAFKANFTIRIIREPRHISISNMPKLKTVELPGGLLEDHFDTTVKMSTYLLAYIVSDFVSVSRTTQHGISIYAVPEKIDQTAYALDAAVKLLDFYDDYFDIPYPLPKQDLAAIPDFQSGAMENWGLTTYRETGLLFDPDKSSASDKLGITKVIAHELAHQWFGNLVTMEWWNDLWLNEGFAKFMEFISLDITYPELHVDDFFLGKCFEAMEVDSLSSSHPVSTHVENPTQIQEMFDDVSYDKGACILNMLRDFLTPEAFEIGIIRYLKRYSYQNTVNSHLWESLTDVSGFQLFCVQKWYSGDELDVRAIMDTWTLQEGFPLVTVEVRGREVRLSQERYLKTDDPSLIEGFLWQIPLTYMTSASSTIHRFLLKTKTDVLYLPEEVDWVKFNVDMSGYYMVHYAGEGWNSIIKVLQHNHTALTSNDRASLIQNVFQLVSVGKVRLDTALELSLYLSKETEIMAVTQGFGELVPLYKLMEKRDMAALENQMKGYIVELFRGLIDRQEWTDSGSVSERVLRSYLLLFGCVRNYPPCVAKATQLFNQWKDSDGTMSLPVDITMAVFVIGARTPEGWDFLFEKYRHSFQMSVKSRLKSAMGVTPLKDKMMEQSLSGEIMKTQDLPDVVVAVSRNPHGYKLAWDFLRANWHTMIKKFDLGSHTISYLVNGVTNQYSTREMLDEVKSFFGSLTEETGSELRCIRQTYETIEDNIRWMDTNLPLLQAWLDKRSRRAVHEDL
;
A
#
# COMPACT_ATOMS: atom_id res chain seq x y z
N MET A 1 -68.81 20.44 37.23
CA MET A 1 -69.45 19.81 36.09
C MET A 1 -68.51 19.94 34.90
N PHE A 2 -68.24 18.89 34.26
CA PHE A 2 -67.47 18.53 33.09
C PHE A 2 -66.08 17.91 33.37
N VAL A 3 -66.08 16.64 33.11
CA VAL A 3 -65.04 15.65 33.21
C VAL A 3 -64.18 15.75 31.93
N ALA A 4 -62.85 15.78 32.07
CA ALA A 4 -61.92 15.60 30.97
C ALA A 4 -61.24 14.19 31.07
N PRO A 5 -61.18 13.42 30.02
CA PRO A 5 -60.49 12.12 30.07
C PRO A 5 -58.97 12.26 29.87
N LEU A 6 -58.24 11.52 30.69
CA LEU A 6 -56.81 11.25 30.64
C LEU A 6 -56.48 10.51 29.33
N LEU A 7 -55.64 11.07 28.51
CA LEU A 7 -54.95 10.34 27.40
C LEU A 7 -53.61 9.86 27.90
N LEU A 8 -53.47 8.55 28.09
CA LEU A 8 -52.19 7.87 28.26
C LEU A 8 -51.46 7.89 26.92
N LEU A 9 -50.34 8.62 26.86
CA LEU A 9 -49.34 8.48 25.82
C LEU A 9 -48.44 7.28 26.15
N LEU A 10 -48.62 6.19 25.42
CA LEU A 10 -47.72 5.06 25.37
C LEU A 10 -46.46 5.51 24.63
N PHE A 11 -45.35 5.59 25.34
CA PHE A 11 -44.02 5.65 24.75
C PHE A 11 -43.73 4.31 24.05
N VAL A 12 -43.67 4.31 22.72
CA VAL A 12 -43.09 3.24 21.94
C VAL A 12 -41.63 3.61 21.71
N PRO A 13 -40.66 2.84 22.16
CA PRO A 13 -39.28 3.10 21.82
C PRO A 13 -39.06 2.71 20.34
N PHE A 14 -38.50 3.63 19.55
CA PHE A 14 -37.97 3.33 18.21
C PHE A 14 -36.78 2.41 18.36
N PRO A 15 -36.65 1.34 17.57
CA PRO A 15 -35.45 0.52 17.52
C PRO A 15 -34.35 1.29 16.77
N PRO A 16 -33.08 1.09 17.13
CA PRO A 16 -31.96 1.66 16.38
C PRO A 16 -31.91 1.01 14.99
N SER A 17 -31.70 1.81 13.95
CA SER A 17 -31.47 1.36 12.58
C SER A 17 -30.07 0.74 12.49
N SER A 18 -29.95 -0.52 12.85
CA SER A 18 -28.84 -1.36 12.41
C SER A 18 -29.31 -2.06 11.14
N GLY A 19 -28.66 -1.80 10.03
CA GLY A 19 -28.75 -2.58 8.81
C GLY A 19 -28.12 -3.96 8.98
N ALA A 20 -28.62 -4.73 9.96
CA ALA A 20 -28.37 -6.14 10.05
C ALA A 20 -29.51 -6.83 9.30
N GLN A 21 -29.21 -7.39 8.14
CA GLN A 21 -30.10 -8.38 7.54
C GLN A 21 -30.42 -9.44 8.61
N LEU A 22 -31.68 -9.56 8.94
CA LEU A 22 -32.17 -10.67 9.77
C LEU A 22 -31.77 -11.97 9.07
N PRO A 23 -31.19 -12.93 9.78
CA PRO A 23 -30.89 -14.23 9.19
C PRO A 23 -32.23 -14.85 8.75
N ASN A 24 -32.27 -15.26 7.49
CA ASN A 24 -33.39 -15.96 6.88
C ASN A 24 -33.68 -17.22 7.72
N GLN A 25 -34.72 -17.22 8.53
CA GLN A 25 -35.16 -18.41 9.26
C GLN A 25 -35.75 -19.38 8.25
N GLY A 26 -34.93 -20.35 7.84
CA GLY A 26 -35.41 -21.43 7.00
C GLY A 26 -34.39 -22.21 6.16
N GLN A 27 -33.15 -21.77 6.08
CA GLN A 27 -32.10 -22.64 5.53
C GLN A 27 -31.58 -23.54 6.64
N THR A 28 -31.95 -24.82 6.61
CA THR A 28 -31.21 -25.90 7.30
C THR A 28 -29.76 -25.78 6.78
N LYS A 29 -28.84 -25.31 7.64
CA LYS A 29 -27.38 -25.29 7.29
C LYS A 29 -27.02 -26.71 6.86
N SER A 30 -26.68 -26.89 5.59
CA SER A 30 -26.20 -28.17 5.10
C SER A 30 -24.91 -28.47 5.87
N VAL A 31 -24.83 -29.65 6.49
CA VAL A 31 -23.62 -30.09 7.16
C VAL A 31 -22.49 -30.14 6.12
N PRO A 32 -21.33 -29.50 6.37
CA PRO A 32 -20.19 -29.58 5.47
C PRO A 32 -19.83 -31.03 5.18
N ILE A 33 -19.54 -31.36 3.92
CA ILE A 33 -19.22 -32.73 3.50
C ILE A 33 -17.77 -32.76 3.00
N ALA A 34 -16.97 -33.63 3.60
CA ALA A 34 -15.59 -33.87 3.18
C ALA A 34 -15.51 -34.53 1.80
N THR A 35 -14.35 -34.50 1.17
CA THR A 35 -14.09 -35.08 -0.16
C THR A 35 -14.43 -36.57 -0.25
N ASN A 36 -14.32 -37.30 0.89
CA ASN A 36 -14.66 -38.73 1.00
C ASN A 36 -16.16 -39.01 1.29
N GLY A 37 -17.03 -37.97 1.25
CA GLY A 37 -18.46 -38.09 1.50
C GLY A 37 -18.92 -38.15 2.96
N GLN A 38 -17.99 -38.05 3.92
CA GLN A 38 -18.33 -38.01 5.33
C GLN A 38 -18.63 -36.58 5.81
N PRO A 39 -19.44 -36.39 6.87
CA PRO A 39 -19.63 -35.08 7.48
C PRO A 39 -18.29 -34.51 7.97
N PHE A 40 -18.00 -33.28 7.56
CA PHE A 40 -16.85 -32.55 8.05
C PHE A 40 -17.18 -31.93 9.43
N PRO A 41 -16.34 -32.09 10.44
CA PRO A 41 -16.72 -31.78 11.83
C PRO A 41 -16.65 -30.30 12.22
N TRP A 42 -16.42 -29.42 11.26
CA TRP A 42 -16.28 -27.98 11.46
C TRP A 42 -16.94 -27.19 10.32
N ASP A 43 -17.72 -26.17 10.66
CA ASP A 43 -18.57 -25.43 9.71
C ASP A 43 -18.16 -23.95 9.55
N ARG A 44 -16.97 -23.56 10.07
CA ARG A 44 -16.48 -22.19 10.01
C ARG A 44 -15.15 -22.11 9.26
N MET A 45 -14.91 -20.93 8.64
CA MET A 45 -13.65 -20.65 7.94
C MET A 45 -12.48 -20.48 8.93
N ARG A 46 -12.71 -19.76 10.06
CA ARG A 46 -11.75 -19.61 11.15
C ARG A 46 -11.55 -20.93 11.92
N LEU A 47 -10.30 -21.20 12.31
CA LEU A 47 -9.96 -22.40 13.08
C LEU A 47 -10.55 -22.39 14.50
N PRO A 48 -10.91 -23.57 15.06
CA PRO A 48 -11.30 -23.67 16.47
C PRO A 48 -10.13 -23.38 17.40
N LYS A 49 -10.38 -22.68 18.51
CA LYS A 49 -9.38 -22.35 19.54
C LYS A 49 -9.20 -23.45 20.61
N THR A 50 -9.50 -24.71 20.27
CA THR A 50 -9.38 -25.86 21.17
C THR A 50 -7.98 -26.46 21.24
N VAL A 51 -7.22 -26.33 20.14
CA VAL A 51 -5.85 -26.85 19.99
C VAL A 51 -4.95 -25.76 19.44
N PHE A 52 -3.75 -25.59 20.01
CA PHE A 52 -2.77 -24.62 19.58
C PHE A 52 -1.45 -25.29 19.23
N PRO A 53 -0.74 -24.86 18.17
CA PRO A 53 0.61 -25.33 17.89
C PRO A 53 1.61 -24.71 18.90
N LEU A 54 2.60 -25.49 19.30
CA LEU A 54 3.73 -25.02 20.10
C LEU A 54 5.03 -24.96 19.30
N HIS A 55 5.24 -25.97 18.46
CA HIS A 55 6.45 -26.11 17.68
C HIS A 55 6.20 -26.90 16.41
N TYR A 56 6.79 -26.47 15.31
CA TYR A 56 6.86 -27.16 14.03
C TYR A 56 8.29 -27.63 13.78
N ASP A 57 8.48 -28.92 13.52
CA ASP A 57 9.69 -29.48 12.96
C ASP A 57 9.39 -29.83 11.49
N LEU A 58 9.92 -29.03 10.56
CA LEU A 58 9.62 -29.11 9.13
C LEU A 58 10.86 -29.58 8.35
N THR A 59 10.70 -30.60 7.51
CA THR A 59 11.67 -30.98 6.50
C THR A 59 11.07 -30.71 5.13
N ILE A 60 11.75 -29.95 4.28
CA ILE A 60 11.28 -29.54 2.95
C ILE A 60 12.30 -30.00 1.91
N HIS A 61 11.81 -30.64 0.85
CA HIS A 61 12.64 -31.15 -0.24
C HIS A 61 12.09 -30.67 -1.59
N PRO A 62 12.48 -29.50 -2.09
CA PRO A 62 12.13 -29.06 -3.43
C PRO A 62 12.99 -29.76 -4.49
N ASN A 63 12.37 -30.05 -5.62
CA ASN A 63 13.03 -30.50 -6.83
C ASN A 63 12.87 -29.43 -7.93
N LEU A 64 13.94 -28.67 -8.19
CA LEU A 64 13.92 -27.57 -9.15
C LEU A 64 13.95 -28.04 -10.63
N THR A 65 14.06 -29.35 -10.86
CA THR A 65 13.98 -29.95 -12.21
C THR A 65 12.55 -30.37 -12.55
N THR A 66 11.85 -31.04 -11.61
CA THR A 66 10.46 -31.47 -11.78
C THR A 66 9.45 -30.40 -11.35
N LEU A 67 9.92 -29.37 -10.66
CA LEU A 67 9.13 -28.25 -10.13
C LEU A 67 8.05 -28.69 -9.14
N ASP A 68 8.40 -29.64 -8.30
CA ASP A 68 7.58 -30.13 -7.20
C ASP A 68 8.37 -30.10 -5.87
N PHE A 69 7.69 -30.37 -4.78
CA PHE A 69 8.33 -30.53 -3.48
C PHE A 69 7.57 -31.54 -2.62
N SER A 70 8.31 -32.14 -1.71
CA SER A 70 7.75 -32.96 -0.65
C SER A 70 8.29 -32.53 0.70
N GLY A 71 7.64 -32.96 1.78
CA GLY A 71 8.10 -32.64 3.11
C GLY A 71 7.45 -33.48 4.20
N VAL A 72 7.95 -33.23 5.41
CA VAL A 72 7.46 -33.82 6.64
C VAL A 72 7.22 -32.71 7.64
N ALA A 73 6.02 -32.67 8.23
CA ALA A 73 5.68 -31.78 9.32
C ALA A 73 5.45 -32.57 10.59
N ARG A 74 6.12 -32.21 11.68
CA ARG A 74 5.83 -32.68 13.03
C ARG A 74 5.38 -31.47 13.85
N ILE A 75 4.16 -31.52 14.36
CA ILE A 75 3.54 -30.37 15.02
C ILE A 75 3.24 -30.75 16.47
N GLN A 76 3.93 -30.12 17.41
CA GLN A 76 3.64 -30.26 18.82
C GLN A 76 2.43 -29.38 19.20
N LEU A 77 1.50 -29.97 19.91
CA LEU A 77 0.18 -29.40 20.19
C LEU A 77 -0.06 -29.23 21.68
N ASP A 78 -0.69 -28.11 22.03
CA ASP A 78 -1.28 -27.82 23.34
C ASP A 78 -2.81 -27.90 23.24
N VAL A 79 -3.41 -28.82 23.95
CA VAL A 79 -4.86 -29.03 23.97
C VAL A 79 -5.46 -28.19 25.10
N ARG A 80 -6.23 -27.18 24.74
CA ARG A 80 -6.85 -26.24 25.69
C ARG A 80 -8.25 -26.64 26.16
N GLU A 81 -8.92 -27.44 25.35
CA GLU A 81 -10.23 -28.03 25.66
C GLU A 81 -10.27 -29.46 25.14
N ASP A 82 -10.98 -30.34 25.87
CA ASP A 82 -11.17 -31.74 25.44
C ASP A 82 -11.79 -31.78 24.04
N THR A 83 -11.16 -32.48 23.10
CA THR A 83 -11.62 -32.54 21.72
C THR A 83 -11.33 -33.90 21.09
N ASN A 84 -12.17 -34.30 20.14
CA ASN A 84 -11.93 -35.45 19.27
C ASN A 84 -11.56 -35.07 17.83
N THR A 85 -11.17 -33.83 17.62
CA THR A 85 -10.85 -33.31 16.29
C THR A 85 -9.75 -32.23 16.38
N ILE A 86 -8.77 -32.29 15.47
CA ILE A 86 -7.81 -31.24 15.23
C ILE A 86 -8.14 -30.69 13.85
N VAL A 87 -8.39 -29.38 13.72
CA VAL A 87 -8.63 -28.71 12.43
C VAL A 87 -7.44 -27.81 12.12
N LEU A 88 -6.87 -27.98 10.93
CA LEU A 88 -5.77 -27.15 10.41
C LEU A 88 -5.95 -26.88 8.93
N HIS A 89 -5.11 -26.05 8.35
CA HIS A 89 -5.17 -25.66 6.95
C HIS A 89 -4.20 -26.47 6.08
N ALA A 90 -4.65 -26.81 4.86
CA ALA A 90 -3.83 -27.30 3.76
C ALA A 90 -4.51 -26.96 2.44
N LYS A 91 -3.75 -26.48 1.47
CA LYS A 91 -4.25 -26.04 0.16
C LYS A 91 -3.48 -26.74 -0.96
N GLN A 92 -4.20 -27.43 -1.83
CA GLN A 92 -3.65 -28.01 -3.08
C GLN A 92 -2.41 -28.90 -2.86
N MET A 93 -2.41 -29.74 -1.82
CA MET A 93 -1.33 -30.69 -1.53
C MET A 93 -1.89 -32.07 -1.21
N GLN A 94 -1.08 -33.09 -1.46
CA GLN A 94 -1.35 -34.45 -1.03
C GLN A 94 -0.79 -34.64 0.38
N VAL A 95 -1.64 -35.09 1.31
CA VAL A 95 -1.25 -35.38 2.69
C VAL A 95 -1.35 -36.89 2.94
N SER A 96 -0.33 -37.47 3.51
CA SER A 96 -0.22 -38.91 3.77
C SER A 96 0.48 -39.19 5.11
N ASN A 97 0.47 -40.45 5.52
CA ASN A 97 1.13 -40.94 6.73
C ASN A 97 0.85 -40.07 7.97
N VAL A 98 -0.44 -39.81 8.22
CA VAL A 98 -0.88 -38.91 9.31
C VAL A 98 -1.00 -39.71 10.62
N LEU A 99 -0.15 -39.38 11.58
CA LEU A 99 -0.03 -40.11 12.84
C LEU A 99 -0.14 -39.13 14.02
N LEU A 100 -0.79 -39.63 15.10
CA LEU A 100 -0.74 -38.99 16.41
C LEU A 100 0.29 -39.67 17.27
N LEU A 101 1.23 -38.92 17.79
CA LEU A 101 2.18 -39.35 18.80
C LEU A 101 1.64 -38.89 20.17
N ALA A 102 1.21 -39.83 20.96
CA ALA A 102 0.66 -39.62 22.31
C ALA A 102 1.54 -40.32 23.33
N PRO A 103 1.46 -39.99 24.64
CA PRO A 103 2.19 -40.71 25.68
C PRO A 103 1.90 -42.21 25.70
N GLU A 104 0.73 -42.64 25.23
CA GLU A 104 0.28 -44.04 25.18
C GLU A 104 0.76 -44.80 23.92
N GLY A 105 1.41 -44.12 22.98
CA GLY A 105 1.96 -44.68 21.73
C GLY A 105 1.54 -43.92 20.47
N VAL A 106 1.98 -44.47 19.32
CA VAL A 106 1.71 -43.92 17.99
C VAL A 106 0.45 -44.54 17.41
N ARG A 107 -0.45 -43.70 16.87
CA ARG A 107 -1.73 -44.13 16.27
C ARG A 107 -1.99 -43.37 14.95
N PRO A 108 -2.57 -44.00 13.94
CA PRO A 108 -3.02 -43.32 12.74
C PRO A 108 -4.20 -42.41 13.06
N LEU A 109 -4.30 -41.30 12.34
CA LEU A 109 -5.41 -40.38 12.39
C LEU A 109 -6.27 -40.51 11.12
N GLN A 110 -7.59 -40.44 11.28
CA GLN A 110 -8.48 -40.29 10.13
C GLN A 110 -8.37 -38.86 9.60
N VAL A 111 -8.19 -38.70 8.28
CA VAL A 111 -8.11 -37.41 7.63
C VAL A 111 -9.41 -37.14 6.87
N LEU A 112 -10.01 -35.98 7.11
CA LEU A 112 -11.15 -35.47 6.36
C LEU A 112 -10.70 -34.15 5.72
N GLU A 113 -10.96 -34.00 4.41
CA GLU A 113 -10.56 -32.81 3.66
C GLU A 113 -11.80 -31.99 3.28
N TYR A 114 -11.69 -30.64 3.47
CA TYR A 114 -12.71 -29.70 3.06
C TYR A 114 -12.07 -28.54 2.25
N PRO A 115 -11.91 -28.73 0.91
CA PRO A 115 -11.17 -27.79 0.05
C PRO A 115 -11.77 -26.39 -0.01
N GLN A 116 -13.09 -26.24 0.19
CA GLN A 116 -13.76 -24.95 0.16
C GLN A 116 -13.19 -23.95 1.19
N PHE A 117 -12.73 -24.45 2.35
CA PHE A 117 -12.10 -23.64 3.39
C PHE A 117 -10.60 -23.93 3.51
N HIS A 118 -10.02 -24.70 2.59
CA HIS A 118 -8.63 -25.17 2.66
C HIS A 118 -8.32 -25.87 3.99
N GLN A 119 -9.26 -26.67 4.54
CA GLN A 119 -9.17 -27.28 5.86
C GLN A 119 -9.01 -28.79 5.80
N LEU A 120 -8.23 -29.30 6.77
CA LEU A 120 -8.15 -30.70 7.13
C LEU A 120 -8.67 -30.89 8.55
N ALA A 121 -9.49 -31.91 8.79
CA ALA A 121 -9.84 -32.38 10.13
C ALA A 121 -9.17 -33.73 10.37
N LEU A 122 -8.39 -33.79 11.43
CA LEU A 122 -7.68 -34.98 11.89
C LEU A 122 -8.45 -35.54 13.10
N ARG A 123 -8.94 -36.78 12.99
CA ARG A 123 -9.78 -37.42 14.03
C ARG A 123 -9.04 -38.57 14.68
N PRO A 124 -8.64 -38.45 15.97
CA PRO A 124 -8.13 -39.55 16.77
C PRO A 124 -9.24 -40.51 17.19
N ASP A 125 -8.89 -41.74 17.48
CA ASP A 125 -9.81 -42.77 18.01
C ASP A 125 -10.28 -42.47 19.45
N SER A 126 -9.60 -41.55 20.14
CA SER A 126 -9.89 -41.21 21.55
C SER A 126 -9.86 -39.66 21.71
N VAL A 127 -10.56 -39.17 22.71
CA VAL A 127 -10.59 -37.75 23.05
C VAL A 127 -9.20 -37.29 23.48
N LEU A 128 -8.73 -36.19 22.90
CA LEU A 128 -7.55 -35.45 23.31
C LEU A 128 -7.90 -34.67 24.58
N THR A 129 -7.09 -34.84 25.62
CA THR A 129 -7.41 -34.30 26.95
C THR A 129 -6.78 -32.92 27.14
N LYS A 130 -7.53 -31.99 27.67
CA LYS A 130 -7.06 -30.65 28.06
C LYS A 130 -5.79 -30.71 28.92
N GLY A 131 -4.82 -29.82 28.58
CA GLY A 131 -3.56 -29.67 29.29
C GLY A 131 -2.51 -30.77 28.99
N ARG A 132 -2.84 -31.74 28.14
CA ARG A 132 -1.85 -32.72 27.63
C ARG A 132 -1.23 -32.24 26.33
N ARG A 133 0.01 -32.63 26.11
CA ARG A 133 0.77 -32.41 24.89
C ARG A 133 0.71 -33.63 24.00
N TYR A 134 0.51 -33.36 22.71
CA TYR A 134 0.49 -34.37 21.66
C TYR A 134 1.40 -33.87 20.51
N GLU A 135 1.82 -34.79 19.64
CA GLU A 135 2.50 -34.44 18.39
C GLU A 135 1.76 -35.09 17.22
N VAL A 136 1.55 -34.33 16.17
CA VAL A 136 1.01 -34.83 14.89
C VAL A 136 2.15 -34.89 13.88
N HIS A 137 2.30 -36.04 13.22
CA HIS A 137 3.20 -36.27 12.13
C HIS A 137 2.39 -36.35 10.82
N LEU A 138 2.81 -35.61 9.79
CA LEU A 138 2.22 -35.61 8.45
C LEU A 138 3.32 -35.60 7.41
N GLU A 139 3.13 -36.40 6.35
CA GLU A 139 3.91 -36.27 5.11
C GLU A 139 3.06 -35.54 4.07
N PHE A 140 3.70 -34.68 3.28
CA PHE A 140 2.98 -33.89 2.26
C PHE A 140 3.80 -33.73 0.99
N ALA A 141 3.10 -33.53 -0.13
CA ALA A 141 3.72 -33.23 -1.44
C ALA A 141 2.82 -32.32 -2.27
N ALA A 142 3.45 -31.40 -3.02
CA ALA A 142 2.77 -30.48 -3.93
C ALA A 142 3.69 -30.01 -5.05
N ASN A 143 3.14 -29.35 -6.06
CA ASN A 143 3.93 -28.65 -7.07
C ASN A 143 4.37 -27.28 -6.56
N LEU A 144 5.55 -26.82 -6.98
CA LEU A 144 5.92 -25.42 -6.83
C LEU A 144 4.90 -24.55 -7.56
N SER A 145 4.44 -23.51 -6.91
CA SER A 145 3.41 -22.64 -7.46
C SER A 145 3.87 -21.89 -8.71
N ASP A 146 2.99 -21.78 -9.69
CA ASP A 146 3.16 -20.91 -10.87
C ASP A 146 2.74 -19.46 -10.62
N SER A 147 2.09 -19.16 -9.49
CA SER A 147 1.79 -17.81 -9.03
C SER A 147 2.96 -17.22 -8.25
N PHE A 148 2.78 -16.08 -7.60
CA PHE A 148 3.79 -15.46 -6.75
C PHE A 148 3.62 -15.80 -5.27
N HIS A 149 2.76 -16.75 -4.90
CA HIS A 149 2.37 -17.07 -3.53
C HIS A 149 2.62 -18.54 -3.18
N GLY A 150 2.74 -18.82 -1.87
CA GLY A 150 3.08 -20.14 -1.36
C GLY A 150 4.57 -20.43 -1.54
N PHE A 151 4.93 -21.68 -1.79
CA PHE A 151 6.28 -22.06 -2.21
C PHE A 151 6.30 -22.11 -3.73
N TYR A 152 6.90 -21.09 -4.37
CA TYR A 152 6.78 -20.84 -5.80
C TYR A 152 8.12 -20.86 -6.52
N LYS A 153 8.09 -21.12 -7.82
CA LYS A 153 9.25 -21.06 -8.68
C LYS A 153 9.54 -19.63 -9.14
N SER A 154 10.80 -19.25 -9.16
CA SER A 154 11.30 -18.04 -9.81
C SER A 154 12.43 -18.41 -10.77
N SER A 155 12.73 -17.56 -11.73
CA SER A 155 13.77 -17.80 -12.70
C SER A 155 14.45 -16.53 -13.18
N TYR A 156 15.67 -16.64 -13.64
CA TYR A 156 16.40 -15.54 -14.25
C TYR A 156 17.29 -16.02 -15.40
N ARG A 157 17.74 -15.10 -16.25
CA ARG A 157 18.71 -15.38 -17.30
C ARG A 157 20.07 -14.87 -16.90
N THR A 158 21.09 -15.75 -17.07
CA THR A 158 22.48 -15.35 -16.89
C THR A 158 22.97 -14.49 -18.06
N LYS A 159 24.15 -13.89 -17.93
CA LYS A 159 24.83 -13.15 -19.02
C LYS A 159 25.10 -14.04 -20.25
N SER A 160 25.23 -15.34 -20.07
CA SER A 160 25.38 -16.32 -21.16
C SER A 160 24.06 -16.70 -21.84
N GLY A 161 22.92 -16.26 -21.30
CA GLY A 161 21.56 -16.59 -21.79
C GLY A 161 20.98 -17.87 -21.19
N GLU A 162 21.67 -18.55 -20.29
CA GLU A 162 21.15 -19.72 -19.56
C GLU A 162 20.02 -19.32 -18.66
N VAL A 163 18.93 -20.10 -18.62
CA VAL A 163 17.83 -19.92 -17.68
C VAL A 163 18.13 -20.73 -16.43
N ARG A 164 18.15 -20.06 -15.29
CA ARG A 164 18.29 -20.67 -13.95
C ARG A 164 17.01 -20.54 -13.16
N VAL A 165 16.67 -21.60 -12.43
CA VAL A 165 15.45 -21.73 -11.63
C VAL A 165 15.84 -21.78 -10.16
N LEU A 166 15.01 -21.12 -9.35
CA LEU A 166 15.07 -21.13 -7.88
C LEU A 166 13.67 -21.30 -7.31
N ALA A 167 13.57 -21.60 -6.03
CA ALA A 167 12.31 -21.63 -5.30
C ALA A 167 12.38 -20.68 -4.11
N SER A 168 11.31 -19.89 -3.93
CA SER A 168 11.16 -18.91 -2.86
C SER A 168 9.77 -19.02 -2.24
N THR A 169 9.59 -18.49 -1.05
CA THR A 169 8.30 -18.46 -0.35
C THR A 169 7.71 -17.05 -0.32
N GLN A 170 6.36 -16.97 -0.37
CA GLN A 170 5.54 -15.80 -0.02
C GLN A 170 4.28 -16.30 0.68
N PHE A 171 4.21 -16.15 2.00
CA PHE A 171 3.16 -16.76 2.80
C PHE A 171 2.07 -15.79 3.27
N GLU A 172 2.36 -14.52 3.36
CA GLU A 172 1.35 -13.52 3.69
C GLU A 172 0.31 -13.38 2.55
N ALA A 173 -0.97 -13.36 2.84
CA ALA A 173 -1.59 -13.42 4.16
C ALA A 173 -1.91 -14.87 4.59
N THR A 174 -2.39 -15.74 3.67
CA THR A 174 -2.95 -17.09 3.95
C THR A 174 -2.36 -18.16 3.03
N PHE A 175 -1.06 -18.07 2.73
CA PHE A 175 -0.42 -18.95 1.76
C PHE A 175 0.60 -19.94 2.36
N ALA A 176 0.87 -19.90 3.67
CA ALA A 176 1.66 -20.94 4.31
C ALA A 176 1.00 -22.32 4.16
N ARG A 177 -0.32 -22.35 4.18
CA ARG A 177 -1.16 -23.55 3.94
C ARG A 177 -0.99 -24.18 2.57
N ALA A 178 -0.41 -23.48 1.59
CA ALA A 178 -0.07 -24.01 0.27
C ALA A 178 1.35 -24.61 0.22
N ALA A 179 2.15 -24.45 1.27
CA ALA A 179 3.50 -24.98 1.38
C ALA A 179 3.64 -26.13 2.37
N PHE A 180 2.86 -26.14 3.44
CA PHE A 180 2.80 -27.23 4.45
C PHE A 180 1.51 -27.16 5.25
N PRO A 181 1.03 -28.30 5.80
CA PRO A 181 -0.14 -28.31 6.70
C PRO A 181 0.14 -27.53 7.97
N CYS A 182 -0.71 -26.54 8.33
CA CYS A 182 -0.46 -25.67 9.47
C CYS A 182 -1.73 -24.98 10.00
N PHE A 183 -1.61 -24.39 11.20
CA PHE A 183 -2.62 -23.50 11.77
C PHE A 183 -2.36 -22.08 11.22
N ASP A 184 -2.85 -21.82 10.01
CA ASP A 184 -2.48 -20.63 9.21
C ASP A 184 -3.35 -19.43 9.53
N GLU A 185 -3.30 -19.00 10.79
CA GLU A 185 -3.88 -17.73 11.28
C GLU A 185 -2.85 -17.02 12.18
N PRO A 186 -2.78 -15.66 12.14
CA PRO A 186 -1.75 -14.90 12.84
C PRO A 186 -1.64 -15.18 14.35
N ALA A 187 -2.76 -15.50 15.00
CA ALA A 187 -2.82 -15.74 16.45
C ALA A 187 -2.29 -17.12 16.87
N PHE A 188 -2.05 -18.05 15.95
CA PHE A 188 -1.51 -19.37 16.25
C PHE A 188 0.02 -19.38 16.17
N LYS A 189 0.68 -18.48 16.91
CA LYS A 189 2.15 -18.40 16.94
C LYS A 189 2.79 -19.65 17.53
N ALA A 190 3.88 -20.10 16.91
CA ALA A 190 4.70 -21.23 17.34
C ALA A 190 6.18 -21.00 17.02
N ASN A 191 7.05 -21.90 17.51
CA ASN A 191 8.44 -21.97 17.10
C ASN A 191 8.57 -22.90 15.87
N PHE A 192 9.56 -22.65 15.02
CA PHE A 192 9.83 -23.43 13.81
C PHE A 192 11.28 -23.89 13.77
N THR A 193 11.49 -25.19 13.54
CA THR A 193 12.80 -25.77 13.21
C THR A 193 12.74 -26.27 11.77
N ILE A 194 13.59 -25.75 10.91
CA ILE A 194 13.54 -26.00 9.46
C ILE A 194 14.75 -26.85 9.03
N ARG A 195 14.48 -27.84 8.18
CA ARG A 195 15.50 -28.60 7.44
C ARG A 195 15.16 -28.53 5.95
N ILE A 196 16.17 -28.27 5.12
CA ILE A 196 15.99 -28.18 3.67
C ILE A 196 16.92 -29.15 2.99
N ILE A 197 16.35 -30.07 2.20
CA ILE A 197 17.10 -31.00 1.36
C ILE A 197 17.26 -30.37 -0.02
N ARG A 198 18.49 -30.29 -0.52
CA ARG A 198 18.82 -29.64 -1.77
C ARG A 198 19.94 -30.31 -2.53
N GLU A 199 20.08 -30.00 -3.81
CA GLU A 199 21.26 -30.37 -4.60
C GLU A 199 22.49 -29.57 -4.17
N PRO A 200 23.71 -30.12 -4.35
CA PRO A 200 24.96 -29.44 -3.96
C PRO A 200 25.23 -28.11 -4.66
N ARG A 201 24.73 -27.94 -5.88
CA ARG A 201 24.87 -26.68 -6.66
C ARG A 201 24.07 -25.50 -6.14
N HIS A 202 23.11 -25.75 -5.25
CA HIS A 202 22.28 -24.73 -4.65
C HIS A 202 22.71 -24.43 -3.21
N ILE A 203 22.30 -23.26 -2.71
CA ILE A 203 22.28 -22.93 -1.29
C ILE A 203 20.84 -22.92 -0.80
N SER A 204 20.65 -23.03 0.51
CA SER A 204 19.38 -22.70 1.15
C SER A 204 19.57 -21.65 2.23
N ILE A 205 18.60 -20.76 2.36
CA ILE A 205 18.49 -19.73 3.41
C ILE A 205 17.10 -19.76 4.00
N SER A 206 16.97 -19.42 5.29
CA SER A 206 15.69 -19.38 6.01
C SER A 206 15.74 -18.28 7.07
N ASN A 207 14.69 -18.17 7.90
CA ASN A 207 14.57 -17.17 8.95
C ASN A 207 15.78 -17.13 9.89
N MET A 208 16.27 -18.32 10.29
CA MET A 208 17.35 -18.48 11.26
C MET A 208 18.68 -18.90 10.61
N PRO A 209 19.81 -18.75 11.30
CA PRO A 209 21.09 -19.21 10.79
C PRO A 209 21.12 -20.70 10.53
N LYS A 210 21.88 -21.11 9.51
CA LYS A 210 22.19 -22.51 9.25
C LYS A 210 23.23 -23.00 10.27
N LEU A 211 22.88 -24.07 11.00
CA LEU A 211 23.75 -24.66 12.01
C LEU A 211 24.73 -25.67 11.41
N LYS A 212 24.26 -26.50 10.46
CA LYS A 212 25.06 -27.54 9.82
C LYS A 212 24.44 -28.00 8.49
N THR A 213 25.26 -28.65 7.70
CA THR A 213 24.84 -29.38 6.48
C THR A 213 25.21 -30.86 6.67
N VAL A 214 24.28 -31.75 6.34
CA VAL A 214 24.45 -33.21 6.41
C VAL A 214 24.37 -33.79 5.00
N GLU A 215 25.33 -34.65 4.62
CA GLU A 215 25.24 -35.34 3.35
C GLU A 215 24.25 -36.52 3.46
N LEU A 216 23.37 -36.63 2.49
CA LEU A 216 22.41 -37.71 2.35
C LEU A 216 22.80 -38.72 1.29
N PRO A 217 22.29 -39.96 1.35
CA PRO A 217 22.45 -40.93 0.27
C PRO A 217 21.97 -40.35 -1.06
N GLY A 218 22.74 -40.59 -2.14
CA GLY A 218 22.42 -40.05 -3.46
C GLY A 218 23.02 -38.68 -3.77
N GLY A 219 23.84 -38.12 -2.88
CA GLY A 219 24.59 -36.88 -3.10
C GLY A 219 23.78 -35.60 -2.83
N LEU A 220 22.61 -35.70 -2.21
CA LEU A 220 21.87 -34.56 -1.72
C LEU A 220 22.45 -34.02 -0.40
N LEU A 221 22.17 -32.79 -0.08
CA LEU A 221 22.57 -32.12 1.14
C LEU A 221 21.35 -31.70 1.94
N GLU A 222 21.37 -31.94 3.25
CA GLU A 222 20.33 -31.47 4.18
C GLU A 222 20.90 -30.35 5.06
N ASP A 223 20.40 -29.14 4.89
CA ASP A 223 20.73 -27.99 5.71
C ASP A 223 19.80 -27.89 6.91
N HIS A 224 20.37 -27.80 8.12
CA HIS A 224 19.65 -27.66 9.38
C HIS A 224 19.76 -26.24 9.87
N PHE A 225 18.64 -25.60 10.12
CA PHE A 225 18.55 -24.23 10.63
C PHE A 225 18.23 -24.23 12.13
N ASP A 226 18.62 -23.15 12.80
CA ASP A 226 18.28 -22.96 14.22
C ASP A 226 16.77 -22.78 14.38
N THR A 227 16.29 -22.99 15.61
CA THR A 227 14.86 -22.85 15.92
C THR A 227 14.49 -21.37 16.04
N THR A 228 13.38 -20.96 15.41
CA THR A 228 12.90 -19.58 15.45
C THR A 228 12.41 -19.20 16.85
N VAL A 229 12.28 -17.90 17.08
CA VAL A 229 11.41 -17.38 18.14
C VAL A 229 9.94 -17.71 17.84
N LYS A 230 9.07 -17.50 18.84
CA LYS A 230 7.63 -17.71 18.66
C LYS A 230 7.05 -16.68 17.70
N MET A 231 6.53 -17.12 16.55
CA MET A 231 6.05 -16.25 15.47
C MET A 231 4.86 -16.86 14.71
N SER A 232 4.19 -16.04 13.90
CA SER A 232 3.07 -16.45 13.02
C SER A 232 3.57 -17.21 11.80
N THR A 233 2.73 -18.07 11.23
CA THR A 233 3.05 -18.89 10.03
C THR A 233 3.39 -18.05 8.82
N TYR A 234 2.73 -16.91 8.62
CA TYR A 234 2.93 -16.06 7.43
C TYR A 234 4.34 -15.44 7.35
N LEU A 235 5.08 -15.42 8.47
CA LEU A 235 6.45 -14.91 8.57
C LEU A 235 7.54 -15.95 8.32
N LEU A 236 7.16 -17.22 8.16
CA LEU A 236 8.11 -18.28 7.82
C LEU A 236 8.58 -18.11 6.37
N ALA A 237 9.89 -18.27 6.16
CA ALA A 237 10.46 -18.13 4.82
C ALA A 237 11.63 -19.08 4.60
N TYR A 238 11.77 -19.52 3.35
CA TYR A 238 12.97 -20.26 2.90
C TYR A 238 13.14 -20.10 1.38
N ILE A 239 14.40 -20.10 0.95
CA ILE A 239 14.80 -19.97 -0.45
C ILE A 239 15.81 -21.06 -0.76
N VAL A 240 15.66 -21.71 -1.92
CA VAL A 240 16.64 -22.62 -2.50
C VAL A 240 17.07 -22.08 -3.86
N SER A 241 18.33 -21.69 -3.99
CA SER A 241 18.84 -20.94 -5.15
C SER A 241 20.34 -21.11 -5.34
N ASP A 242 20.87 -20.48 -6.37
CA ASP A 242 22.31 -20.28 -6.59
C ASP A 242 22.78 -18.85 -6.21
N PHE A 243 22.05 -18.15 -5.34
CA PHE A 243 22.39 -16.80 -4.89
C PHE A 243 23.79 -16.74 -4.26
N VAL A 244 24.37 -15.57 -4.37
CA VAL A 244 25.57 -15.16 -3.65
C VAL A 244 25.24 -14.03 -2.71
N SER A 245 26.10 -13.74 -1.74
CA SER A 245 25.83 -12.71 -0.75
C SER A 245 27.03 -11.81 -0.48
N VAL A 246 26.73 -10.59 -0.03
CA VAL A 246 27.64 -9.70 0.67
C VAL A 246 27.16 -9.56 2.10
N SER A 247 28.10 -9.50 3.05
CA SER A 247 27.75 -9.54 4.47
C SER A 247 28.54 -8.51 5.27
N ARG A 248 27.95 -8.04 6.37
CA ARG A 248 28.63 -7.23 7.38
C ARG A 248 28.29 -7.78 8.75
N THR A 249 29.32 -7.98 9.56
CA THR A 249 29.16 -8.37 10.97
C THR A 249 29.13 -7.10 11.80
N THR A 250 27.97 -6.80 12.38
CA THR A 250 27.72 -5.75 13.38
C THR A 250 27.29 -6.43 14.68
N GLN A 251 26.47 -5.75 15.50
CA GLN A 251 25.80 -6.39 16.62
C GLN A 251 24.93 -7.58 16.14
N HIS A 252 24.34 -7.47 14.94
CA HIS A 252 23.62 -8.53 14.22
C HIS A 252 24.35 -8.83 12.91
N GLY A 253 24.38 -10.09 12.48
CA GLY A 253 24.88 -10.45 11.14
C GLY A 253 23.90 -10.01 10.06
N ILE A 254 24.33 -9.14 9.13
CA ILE A 254 23.48 -8.68 8.03
C ILE A 254 24.06 -9.14 6.72
N SER A 255 23.22 -9.77 5.86
CA SER A 255 23.62 -10.27 4.55
C SER A 255 22.61 -9.88 3.49
N ILE A 256 23.10 -9.47 2.33
CA ILE A 256 22.26 -9.19 1.16
C ILE A 256 22.51 -10.29 0.13
N TYR A 257 21.45 -10.98 -0.29
CA TYR A 257 21.48 -12.05 -1.27
C TYR A 257 20.92 -11.59 -2.61
N ALA A 258 21.60 -11.94 -3.69
CA ALA A 258 21.15 -11.67 -5.05
C ALA A 258 21.69 -12.73 -6.02
N VAL A 259 21.16 -12.73 -7.26
CA VAL A 259 21.75 -13.50 -8.35
C VAL A 259 23.18 -13.05 -8.61
N PRO A 260 24.11 -13.95 -9.00
CA PRO A 260 25.52 -13.61 -9.18
C PRO A 260 25.77 -12.41 -10.10
N GLU A 261 24.96 -12.26 -11.13
CA GLU A 261 25.09 -11.19 -12.14
C GLU A 261 24.80 -9.78 -11.60
N LYS A 262 24.19 -9.65 -10.42
CA LYS A 262 23.73 -8.37 -9.84
C LYS A 262 24.28 -8.10 -8.45
N ILE A 263 25.23 -8.88 -8.00
CA ILE A 263 25.76 -8.76 -6.63
C ILE A 263 26.46 -7.41 -6.39
N ASP A 264 27.00 -6.81 -7.42
CA ASP A 264 27.63 -5.49 -7.40
C ASP A 264 26.64 -4.35 -7.07
N GLN A 265 25.32 -4.58 -7.20
CA GLN A 265 24.26 -3.62 -6.90
C GLN A 265 23.74 -3.70 -5.45
N THR A 266 24.35 -4.51 -4.58
CA THR A 266 23.86 -4.77 -3.21
C THR A 266 24.50 -3.89 -2.12
N ALA A 267 25.57 -3.18 -2.42
CA ALA A 267 26.36 -2.45 -1.43
C ALA A 267 25.55 -1.38 -0.69
N TYR A 268 24.72 -0.63 -1.40
CA TYR A 268 23.85 0.40 -0.79
C TYR A 268 22.82 -0.20 0.17
N ALA A 269 22.17 -1.30 -0.22
CA ALA A 269 21.21 -2.00 0.61
C ALA A 269 21.83 -2.52 1.91
N LEU A 270 23.08 -3.01 1.85
CA LEU A 270 23.82 -3.44 3.04
C LEU A 270 24.07 -2.29 4.01
N ASP A 271 24.54 -1.14 3.51
CA ASP A 271 24.74 0.04 4.34
C ASP A 271 23.42 0.55 4.96
N ALA A 272 22.36 0.58 4.17
CA ALA A 272 21.04 1.02 4.63
C ALA A 272 20.46 0.08 5.70
N ALA A 273 20.54 -1.24 5.48
CA ALA A 273 20.04 -2.22 6.43
C ALA A 273 20.75 -2.14 7.79
N VAL A 274 22.07 -1.97 7.80
CA VAL A 274 22.84 -1.78 9.03
C VAL A 274 22.36 -0.54 9.79
N LYS A 275 22.32 0.61 9.11
CA LYS A 275 21.98 1.88 9.72
C LYS A 275 20.56 1.91 10.28
N LEU A 276 19.61 1.33 9.52
CA LEU A 276 18.20 1.32 9.91
C LEU A 276 17.92 0.32 11.02
N LEU A 277 18.55 -0.85 11.01
CA LEU A 277 18.38 -1.82 12.09
C LEU A 277 18.92 -1.28 13.42
N ASP A 278 20.11 -0.67 13.40
CA ASP A 278 20.70 -0.01 14.58
C ASP A 278 19.78 1.13 15.08
N PHE A 279 19.22 1.94 14.16
CA PHE A 279 18.24 2.98 14.51
C PHE A 279 17.02 2.41 15.22
N TYR A 280 16.42 1.34 14.72
CA TYR A 280 15.22 0.75 15.33
C TYR A 280 15.50 0.08 16.66
N ASP A 281 16.66 -0.56 16.85
CA ASP A 281 17.11 -1.09 18.15
C ASP A 281 17.08 0.01 19.22
N ASP A 282 17.67 1.17 18.89
CA ASP A 282 17.76 2.32 19.79
C ASP A 282 16.39 3.00 19.99
N TYR A 283 15.65 3.26 18.91
CA TYR A 283 14.38 4.00 18.94
C TYR A 283 13.29 3.27 19.74
N PHE A 284 13.19 1.95 19.58
CA PHE A 284 12.18 1.16 20.31
C PHE A 284 12.64 0.68 21.69
N ASP A 285 13.90 0.88 22.02
CA ASP A 285 14.50 0.38 23.28
C ASP A 285 14.21 -1.13 23.48
N ILE A 286 14.22 -1.89 22.41
CA ILE A 286 14.03 -3.33 22.31
C ILE A 286 15.00 -3.86 21.27
N PRO A 287 16.08 -4.58 21.67
CA PRO A 287 17.02 -5.14 20.71
C PRO A 287 16.35 -6.08 19.70
N TYR A 288 16.78 -6.04 18.45
CA TYR A 288 16.38 -7.02 17.45
C TYR A 288 16.67 -8.44 17.94
N PRO A 289 15.64 -9.34 18.01
CA PRO A 289 15.79 -10.57 18.80
C PRO A 289 16.52 -11.70 18.07
N LEU A 290 16.78 -11.59 16.78
CA LEU A 290 17.40 -12.68 16.01
C LEU A 290 18.91 -12.42 15.83
N PRO A 291 19.71 -13.51 15.66
CA PRO A 291 21.16 -13.37 15.50
C PRO A 291 21.60 -12.86 14.13
N LYS A 292 20.70 -12.82 13.16
CA LYS A 292 20.99 -12.37 11.79
C LYS A 292 19.75 -11.74 11.14
N GLN A 293 20.00 -10.89 10.14
CA GLN A 293 18.98 -10.33 9.25
C GLN A 293 19.50 -10.45 7.81
N ASP A 294 18.85 -11.27 7.01
CA ASP A 294 19.12 -11.41 5.59
C ASP A 294 18.09 -10.62 4.77
N LEU A 295 18.53 -10.01 3.68
CA LEU A 295 17.71 -9.36 2.69
C LEU A 295 17.98 -10.03 1.34
N ALA A 296 16.95 -10.52 0.66
CA ALA A 296 17.09 -11.26 -0.60
C ALA A 296 16.35 -10.60 -1.76
N ALA A 297 17.05 -10.30 -2.86
CA ALA A 297 16.47 -9.79 -4.10
C ALA A 297 15.97 -10.96 -4.95
N ILE A 298 14.65 -11.09 -5.09
CA ILE A 298 14.01 -12.18 -5.82
C ILE A 298 13.67 -11.75 -7.26
N PRO A 299 14.07 -12.51 -8.28
CA PRO A 299 13.81 -12.15 -9.68
C PRO A 299 12.31 -12.06 -10.06
N ASP A 300 11.47 -12.90 -9.48
CA ASP A 300 10.03 -12.88 -9.65
C ASP A 300 9.36 -12.65 -8.29
N PHE A 301 8.85 -11.43 -8.06
CA PHE A 301 8.24 -11.01 -6.81
C PHE A 301 7.11 -10.01 -7.08
N GLN A 302 5.89 -10.28 -6.61
CA GLN A 302 4.69 -9.49 -6.97
C GLN A 302 4.66 -8.12 -6.30
N SER A 303 4.86 -8.08 -4.99
CA SER A 303 4.83 -6.87 -4.16
C SER A 303 6.17 -6.12 -4.21
N GLY A 304 6.36 -5.10 -3.38
CA GLY A 304 7.63 -4.42 -3.19
C GLY A 304 8.62 -5.26 -2.40
N ALA A 305 8.17 -5.77 -1.25
CA ALA A 305 8.95 -6.61 -0.35
C ALA A 305 8.05 -7.40 0.60
N MET A 306 8.67 -8.13 1.57
CA MET A 306 8.01 -8.92 2.61
C MET A 306 8.90 -9.05 3.85
N GLU A 307 8.31 -8.84 4.99
CA GLU A 307 8.98 -8.77 6.30
C GLU A 307 9.32 -10.12 6.95
N ASN A 308 9.40 -11.23 6.26
CA ASN A 308 9.67 -12.54 6.88
C ASN A 308 10.78 -12.42 7.94
N TRP A 309 10.51 -12.86 9.17
CA TRP A 309 11.38 -12.57 10.30
C TRP A 309 12.79 -13.15 10.14
N GLY A 310 13.79 -12.29 9.96
CA GLY A 310 15.18 -12.65 9.73
C GLY A 310 15.58 -12.95 8.29
N LEU A 311 14.62 -13.01 7.36
CA LEU A 311 14.85 -13.17 5.92
C LEU A 311 13.82 -12.34 5.13
N THR A 312 14.02 -11.04 5.08
CA THR A 312 13.16 -10.16 4.28
C THR A 312 13.43 -10.34 2.79
N THR A 313 12.38 -10.45 2.01
CA THR A 313 12.46 -10.68 0.55
C THR A 313 11.98 -9.45 -0.19
N TYR A 314 12.58 -9.18 -1.34
CA TYR A 314 12.36 -7.93 -2.08
C TYR A 314 12.22 -8.21 -3.57
N ARG A 315 11.40 -7.42 -4.24
CA ARG A 315 11.53 -7.21 -5.67
C ARG A 315 12.92 -6.64 -5.96
N GLU A 316 13.58 -7.06 -7.03
CA GLU A 316 14.94 -6.59 -7.35
C GLU A 316 15.02 -5.06 -7.44
N THR A 317 13.99 -4.38 -7.97
CA THR A 317 13.91 -2.91 -8.03
C THR A 317 13.73 -2.23 -6.67
N GLY A 318 13.32 -2.97 -5.65
CA GLY A 318 13.17 -2.49 -4.27
C GLY A 318 14.41 -2.67 -3.39
N LEU A 319 15.47 -3.29 -3.92
CA LEU A 319 16.70 -3.56 -3.15
C LEU A 319 17.99 -3.19 -3.88
N LEU A 320 18.07 -3.40 -5.19
CA LEU A 320 19.31 -3.27 -5.96
C LEU A 320 19.52 -1.84 -6.46
N PHE A 321 20.65 -1.27 -6.11
CA PHE A 321 21.04 0.11 -6.43
C PHE A 321 22.42 0.15 -7.10
N ASP A 322 22.50 0.82 -8.25
CA ASP A 322 23.74 1.13 -8.96
C ASP A 322 24.00 2.64 -8.91
N PRO A 323 25.09 3.11 -8.29
CA PRO A 323 25.37 4.54 -8.13
C PRO A 323 25.44 5.33 -9.45
N ASP A 324 25.84 4.66 -10.53
CA ASP A 324 26.04 5.27 -11.86
C ASP A 324 24.78 5.21 -12.74
N LYS A 325 23.78 4.39 -12.37
CA LYS A 325 22.63 4.07 -13.20
C LYS A 325 21.27 4.25 -12.51
N SER A 326 21.24 4.32 -11.19
CA SER A 326 20.01 4.55 -10.43
C SER A 326 19.77 6.03 -10.17
N SER A 327 18.52 6.48 -10.31
CA SER A 327 18.13 7.87 -10.10
C SER A 327 18.00 8.22 -8.61
N ALA A 328 17.82 9.51 -8.31
CA ALA A 328 17.46 9.97 -6.97
C ALA A 328 16.14 9.34 -6.47
N SER A 329 15.15 9.20 -7.36
CA SER A 329 13.88 8.52 -7.06
C SER A 329 14.09 7.03 -6.75
N ASP A 330 14.96 6.32 -7.49
CA ASP A 330 15.29 4.92 -7.19
C ASP A 330 15.92 4.79 -5.80
N LYS A 331 16.87 5.67 -5.47
CA LYS A 331 17.52 5.67 -4.15
C LYS A 331 16.51 5.88 -3.02
N LEU A 332 15.66 6.88 -3.16
CA LEU A 332 14.59 7.19 -2.19
C LEU A 332 13.67 6.00 -2.01
N GLY A 333 13.19 5.41 -3.13
CA GLY A 333 12.28 4.25 -3.10
C GLY A 333 12.88 3.02 -2.42
N ILE A 334 14.11 2.65 -2.76
CA ILE A 334 14.84 1.52 -2.15
C ILE A 334 15.01 1.74 -0.65
N THR A 335 15.44 2.94 -0.24
CA THR A 335 15.67 3.24 1.17
C THR A 335 14.38 3.17 1.99
N LYS A 336 13.26 3.67 1.42
CA LYS A 336 11.93 3.60 2.04
C LYS A 336 11.48 2.15 2.22
N VAL A 337 11.61 1.30 1.20
CA VAL A 337 11.23 -0.12 1.29
C VAL A 337 12.07 -0.85 2.34
N ILE A 338 13.38 -0.64 2.39
CA ILE A 338 14.23 -1.25 3.43
C ILE A 338 13.81 -0.79 4.83
N ALA A 339 13.52 0.51 5.00
CA ALA A 339 13.05 1.06 6.28
C ALA A 339 11.71 0.45 6.71
N HIS A 340 10.78 0.25 5.78
CA HIS A 340 9.48 -0.40 5.99
C HIS A 340 9.65 -1.83 6.51
N GLU A 341 10.37 -2.66 5.77
CA GLU A 341 10.55 -4.07 6.11
C GLU A 341 11.29 -4.28 7.44
N LEU A 342 12.22 -3.40 7.77
CA LEU A 342 12.93 -3.47 9.04
C LEU A 342 12.08 -2.95 10.22
N ALA A 343 11.20 -1.99 10.02
CA ALA A 343 10.23 -1.55 11.04
C ALA A 343 9.28 -2.69 11.43
N HIS A 344 8.88 -3.51 10.48
CA HIS A 344 8.04 -4.67 10.70
C HIS A 344 8.64 -5.69 11.67
N GLN A 345 9.96 -5.72 11.85
CA GLN A 345 10.59 -6.66 12.79
C GLN A 345 10.06 -6.46 14.22
N TRP A 346 9.57 -5.26 14.54
CA TRP A 346 8.84 -4.92 15.77
C TRP A 346 7.33 -4.84 15.55
N PHE A 347 6.88 -4.05 14.57
CA PHE A 347 5.46 -3.90 14.24
C PHE A 347 5.04 -4.91 13.15
N GLY A 348 4.48 -6.03 13.58
CA GLY A 348 4.09 -7.17 12.74
C GLY A 348 4.73 -8.47 13.19
N ASN A 349 6.02 -8.49 13.50
CA ASN A 349 6.76 -9.69 13.85
C ASN A 349 6.81 -9.92 15.37
N LEU A 350 7.38 -9.00 16.12
CA LEU A 350 7.43 -9.07 17.58
C LEU A 350 6.01 -8.98 18.17
N VAL A 351 5.25 -7.98 17.76
CA VAL A 351 3.84 -7.78 18.11
C VAL A 351 3.03 -7.87 16.83
N THR A 352 2.08 -8.79 16.75
CA THR A 352 1.30 -9.07 15.54
C THR A 352 -0.18 -8.83 15.81
N MET A 353 -0.95 -8.35 14.83
CA MET A 353 -2.41 -8.32 14.95
C MET A 353 -2.99 -9.69 15.27
N GLU A 354 -4.09 -9.76 16.02
CA GLU A 354 -4.78 -11.03 16.31
C GLU A 354 -5.45 -11.61 15.07
N TRP A 355 -5.98 -10.75 14.23
CA TRP A 355 -6.61 -11.11 12.98
C TRP A 355 -6.44 -10.00 11.93
N TRP A 356 -6.61 -10.33 10.69
CA TRP A 356 -6.40 -9.46 9.51
C TRP A 356 -7.27 -8.20 9.47
N ASN A 357 -8.33 -8.11 10.27
CA ASN A 357 -9.13 -6.89 10.43
C ASN A 357 -8.34 -5.70 10.97
N ASP A 358 -7.26 -5.96 11.69
CA ASP A 358 -6.34 -4.96 12.26
C ASP A 358 -4.96 -4.96 11.55
N LEU A 359 -4.92 -5.28 10.26
CA LEU A 359 -3.69 -5.27 9.44
C LEU A 359 -2.93 -3.93 9.53
N TRP A 360 -3.65 -2.83 9.68
CA TRP A 360 -3.06 -1.51 9.82
C TRP A 360 -2.10 -1.36 11.02
N LEU A 361 -2.24 -2.19 12.07
CA LEU A 361 -1.31 -2.23 13.21
C LEU A 361 0.10 -2.69 12.79
N ASN A 362 0.20 -3.45 11.71
CA ASN A 362 1.46 -3.81 11.08
C ASN A 362 1.83 -2.75 10.02
N GLU A 363 1.02 -2.60 8.99
CA GLU A 363 1.34 -1.85 7.78
C GLU A 363 1.33 -0.33 7.96
N GLY A 364 0.32 0.20 8.67
CA GLY A 364 0.25 1.62 8.98
C GLY A 364 1.43 2.11 9.82
N PHE A 365 1.86 1.29 10.80
CA PHE A 365 3.07 1.58 11.57
C PHE A 365 4.34 1.48 10.75
N ALA A 366 4.53 0.43 9.97
CA ALA A 366 5.71 0.29 9.12
C ALA A 366 5.79 1.44 8.11
N LYS A 367 4.66 1.81 7.52
CA LYS A 367 4.55 2.96 6.62
C LYS A 367 4.89 4.28 7.29
N PHE A 368 4.41 4.52 8.49
CA PHE A 368 4.73 5.69 9.29
C PHE A 368 6.22 5.74 9.66
N MET A 369 6.78 4.60 10.06
CA MET A 369 8.18 4.50 10.46
C MET A 369 9.17 4.69 9.30
N GLU A 370 8.76 4.47 8.03
CA GLU A 370 9.58 4.85 6.88
C GLU A 370 10.04 6.31 6.98
N PHE A 371 9.11 7.21 7.27
CA PHE A 371 9.37 8.64 7.31
C PHE A 371 10.14 9.04 8.58
N ILE A 372 9.73 8.54 9.74
CA ILE A 372 10.40 8.85 11.01
C ILE A 372 11.87 8.40 11.01
N SER A 373 12.13 7.16 10.56
CA SER A 373 13.48 6.63 10.55
C SER A 373 14.38 7.34 9.54
N LEU A 374 13.86 7.62 8.34
CA LEU A 374 14.66 8.22 7.27
C LEU A 374 14.91 9.71 7.47
N ASP A 375 13.99 10.43 8.06
CA ASP A 375 14.23 11.84 8.45
C ASP A 375 15.44 11.97 9.37
N ILE A 376 15.62 11.01 10.28
CA ILE A 376 16.74 10.99 11.23
C ILE A 376 18.01 10.37 10.63
N THR A 377 17.90 9.25 9.92
CA THR A 377 19.07 8.47 9.45
C THR A 377 19.60 8.91 8.09
N TYR A 378 18.75 9.47 7.23
CA TYR A 378 19.04 9.92 5.87
C TYR A 378 18.41 11.29 5.58
N PRO A 379 18.74 12.35 6.38
CA PRO A 379 18.12 13.67 6.21
C PRO A 379 18.33 14.26 4.80
N GLU A 380 19.39 13.84 4.09
CA GLU A 380 19.65 14.24 2.70
C GLU A 380 18.61 13.73 1.70
N LEU A 381 17.75 12.76 2.07
CA LEU A 381 16.66 12.27 1.24
C LEU A 381 15.42 13.17 1.29
N HIS A 382 15.31 14.06 2.28
CA HIS A 382 14.17 14.97 2.47
C HIS A 382 12.82 14.23 2.37
N VAL A 383 12.68 13.13 3.12
CA VAL A 383 11.51 12.24 3.01
C VAL A 383 10.20 12.93 3.38
N ASP A 384 10.24 13.95 4.23
CA ASP A 384 9.06 14.72 4.63
C ASP A 384 8.39 15.43 3.44
N ASP A 385 9.17 15.76 2.39
CA ASP A 385 8.65 16.32 1.15
C ASP A 385 7.68 15.37 0.40
N PHE A 386 7.59 14.10 0.81
CA PHE A 386 6.82 13.07 0.13
C PHE A 386 5.71 12.45 0.99
N PHE A 387 5.71 12.69 2.31
CA PHE A 387 4.73 12.07 3.23
C PHE A 387 3.31 12.53 2.93
N LEU A 388 3.12 13.83 2.75
CA LEU A 388 1.80 14.42 2.56
C LEU A 388 1.10 13.87 1.30
N GLY A 389 1.87 13.56 0.25
CA GLY A 389 1.34 12.93 -0.97
C GLY A 389 0.64 11.60 -0.67
N LYS A 390 1.14 10.83 0.28
CA LYS A 390 0.52 9.57 0.71
C LYS A 390 -0.82 9.78 1.41
N CYS A 391 -0.92 10.83 2.21
CA CYS A 391 -2.20 11.18 2.82
C CYS A 391 -3.25 11.59 1.78
N PHE A 392 -2.85 12.30 0.73
CA PHE A 392 -3.76 12.66 -0.36
C PHE A 392 -4.17 11.44 -1.20
N GLU A 393 -3.24 10.49 -1.49
CA GLU A 393 -3.55 9.23 -2.16
C GLU A 393 -4.60 8.43 -1.37
N ALA A 394 -4.43 8.31 -0.04
CA ALA A 394 -5.42 7.67 0.82
C ALA A 394 -6.78 8.38 0.80
N MET A 395 -6.80 9.72 0.85
CA MET A 395 -8.04 10.51 0.81
C MET A 395 -8.82 10.33 -0.49
N GLU A 396 -8.15 10.10 -1.62
CA GLU A 396 -8.81 9.79 -2.90
C GLU A 396 -9.72 8.56 -2.78
N VAL A 397 -9.19 7.47 -2.25
CA VAL A 397 -9.93 6.21 -2.07
C VAL A 397 -10.94 6.30 -0.94
N ASP A 398 -10.57 6.95 0.16
CA ASP A 398 -11.39 7.08 1.37
C ASP A 398 -12.57 8.07 1.21
N SER A 399 -12.56 8.87 0.13
CA SER A 399 -13.66 9.74 -0.27
C SER A 399 -14.80 9.04 -1.02
N LEU A 400 -14.67 7.75 -1.31
CA LEU A 400 -15.67 6.94 -1.99
C LEU A 400 -16.61 6.27 -0.98
N SER A 401 -17.85 5.98 -1.40
CA SER A 401 -18.81 5.25 -0.56
C SER A 401 -18.41 3.79 -0.36
N SER A 402 -17.60 3.24 -1.25
CA SER A 402 -17.00 1.91 -1.20
C SER A 402 -15.73 1.82 -0.35
N SER A 403 -15.37 2.87 0.40
CA SER A 403 -14.31 2.81 1.40
C SER A 403 -14.68 1.89 2.57
N HIS A 404 -13.76 1.70 3.50
CA HIS A 404 -13.99 0.91 4.70
C HIS A 404 -13.27 1.53 5.91
N PRO A 405 -13.71 1.22 7.15
CA PRO A 405 -12.95 1.58 8.35
C PRO A 405 -11.54 1.00 8.30
N VAL A 406 -10.59 1.67 8.94
CA VAL A 406 -9.20 1.18 9.08
C VAL A 406 -9.18 -0.21 9.74
N SER A 407 -10.00 -0.39 10.78
CA SER A 407 -10.28 -1.70 11.40
C SER A 407 -11.68 -2.14 10.99
N THR A 408 -11.78 -3.17 10.15
CA THR A 408 -13.04 -3.65 9.57
C THR A 408 -13.12 -5.15 9.52
N HIS A 409 -14.32 -5.71 9.69
CA HIS A 409 -14.51 -7.16 9.71
C HIS A 409 -14.17 -7.81 8.36
N VAL A 410 -13.31 -8.84 8.40
CA VAL A 410 -12.97 -9.70 7.27
C VAL A 410 -12.96 -11.17 7.71
N GLU A 411 -13.35 -12.06 6.80
CA GLU A 411 -13.45 -13.49 7.13
C GLU A 411 -12.75 -14.37 6.08
N ASN A 412 -13.01 -14.16 4.80
CA ASN A 412 -12.48 -15.00 3.73
C ASN A 412 -11.15 -14.48 3.15
N PRO A 413 -10.36 -15.35 2.48
CA PRO A 413 -9.06 -14.97 1.93
C PRO A 413 -9.11 -13.78 0.93
N THR A 414 -10.14 -13.64 0.12
CA THR A 414 -10.28 -12.52 -0.82
C THR A 414 -10.46 -11.20 -0.07
N GLN A 415 -11.35 -11.17 0.94
CA GLN A 415 -11.53 -9.99 1.79
C GLN A 415 -10.25 -9.62 2.55
N ILE A 416 -9.47 -10.63 2.98
CA ILE A 416 -8.18 -10.40 3.63
C ILE A 416 -7.20 -9.75 2.65
N GLN A 417 -7.12 -10.24 1.39
CA GLN A 417 -6.26 -9.65 0.37
C GLN A 417 -6.65 -8.20 0.04
N GLU A 418 -7.94 -7.86 0.08
CA GLU A 418 -8.43 -6.49 -0.14
C GLU A 418 -8.11 -5.52 1.02
N MET A 419 -7.57 -6.00 2.15
CA MET A 419 -7.08 -5.13 3.24
C MET A 419 -5.69 -4.54 2.95
N PHE A 420 -4.95 -5.09 1.99
CA PHE A 420 -3.66 -4.54 1.57
C PHE A 420 -3.87 -3.37 0.61
N ASP A 421 -4.36 -2.25 1.14
CA ASP A 421 -4.80 -1.07 0.40
C ASP A 421 -4.35 0.24 1.06
N ASP A 422 -4.59 1.36 0.39
CA ASP A 422 -4.17 2.69 0.85
C ASP A 422 -4.84 3.10 2.18
N VAL A 423 -5.96 2.47 2.58
CA VAL A 423 -6.60 2.71 3.88
C VAL A 423 -5.80 2.08 5.00
N SER A 424 -5.39 0.82 4.86
CA SER A 424 -4.57 0.13 5.86
C SER A 424 -3.16 0.72 5.97
N TYR A 425 -2.52 1.06 4.86
CA TYR A 425 -1.15 1.57 4.78
C TYR A 425 -1.08 3.08 5.01
N ASP A 426 -1.58 3.86 4.07
CA ASP A 426 -1.34 5.30 3.99
C ASP A 426 -2.25 6.07 4.96
N LYS A 427 -3.57 5.79 5.01
CA LYS A 427 -4.43 6.37 6.05
C LYS A 427 -3.97 5.95 7.45
N GLY A 428 -3.59 4.66 7.63
CA GLY A 428 -3.01 4.18 8.88
C GLY A 428 -1.82 5.03 9.34
N ALA A 429 -0.86 5.31 8.44
CA ALA A 429 0.29 6.16 8.72
C ALA A 429 -0.11 7.61 9.01
N CYS A 430 -1.05 8.17 8.26
CA CYS A 430 -1.47 9.57 8.42
C CYS A 430 -2.21 9.83 9.73
N ILE A 431 -3.04 8.89 10.20
CA ILE A 431 -3.68 9.02 11.53
C ILE A 431 -2.68 8.84 12.67
N LEU A 432 -1.61 8.03 12.48
CA LEU A 432 -0.51 7.94 13.44
C LEU A 432 0.29 9.24 13.51
N ASN A 433 0.53 9.90 12.37
CA ASN A 433 1.17 11.21 12.33
C ASN A 433 0.31 12.28 13.04
N MET A 434 -1.00 12.29 12.80
CA MET A 434 -1.94 13.15 13.53
C MET A 434 -1.89 12.88 15.03
N LEU A 435 -1.87 11.62 15.44
CA LEU A 435 -1.79 11.22 16.84
C LEU A 435 -0.46 11.67 17.48
N ARG A 436 0.65 11.55 16.76
CA ARG A 436 1.97 12.01 17.21
C ARG A 436 2.02 13.53 17.43
N ASP A 437 1.44 14.32 16.49
CA ASP A 437 1.34 15.78 16.65
C ASP A 437 0.45 16.16 17.83
N PHE A 438 -0.61 15.45 18.02
CA PHE A 438 -1.60 15.66 19.07
C PHE A 438 -1.07 15.30 20.48
N LEU A 439 -0.35 14.17 20.63
CA LEU A 439 0.24 13.72 21.91
C LEU A 439 1.57 14.39 22.24
N THR A 440 2.29 14.87 21.33
CA THR A 440 3.71 15.21 21.20
C THR A 440 4.58 14.01 20.82
N PRO A 441 5.68 14.24 20.08
CA PRO A 441 6.58 13.16 19.66
C PRO A 441 7.07 12.28 20.80
N GLU A 442 7.44 12.89 21.92
CA GLU A 442 8.00 12.18 23.08
C GLU A 442 6.96 11.29 23.78
N ALA A 443 5.73 11.78 23.95
CA ALA A 443 4.65 11.02 24.57
C ALA A 443 4.23 9.84 23.66
N PHE A 444 4.16 10.07 22.37
CA PHE A 444 3.89 9.05 21.39
C PHE A 444 4.94 7.93 21.41
N GLU A 445 6.24 8.29 21.37
CA GLU A 445 7.36 7.35 21.41
C GLU A 445 7.32 6.47 22.68
N ILE A 446 7.16 7.08 23.87
CA ILE A 446 7.03 6.33 25.12
C ILE A 446 5.84 5.36 25.07
N GLY A 447 4.72 5.79 24.50
CA GLY A 447 3.52 4.96 24.41
C GLY A 447 3.69 3.75 23.49
N ILE A 448 4.33 3.91 22.33
CA ILE A 448 4.60 2.80 21.41
C ILE A 448 5.65 1.83 21.94
N ILE A 449 6.71 2.33 22.61
CA ILE A 449 7.69 1.47 23.29
C ILE A 449 6.99 0.61 24.36
N ARG A 450 6.10 1.20 25.16
CA ARG A 450 5.30 0.46 26.13
C ARG A 450 4.43 -0.59 25.48
N TYR A 451 3.74 -0.25 24.39
CA TYR A 451 2.93 -1.20 23.63
C TYR A 451 3.74 -2.40 23.14
N LEU A 452 4.91 -2.15 22.51
CA LEU A 452 5.79 -3.21 22.02
C LEU A 452 6.34 -4.09 23.17
N LYS A 453 6.77 -3.51 24.29
CA LYS A 453 7.26 -4.26 25.46
C LYS A 453 6.17 -5.10 26.11
N ARG A 454 4.96 -4.55 26.26
CA ARG A 454 3.82 -5.24 26.91
C ARG A 454 3.34 -6.45 26.11
N TYR A 455 3.35 -6.35 24.80
CA TYR A 455 2.79 -7.37 23.91
C TYR A 455 3.85 -8.15 23.12
N SER A 456 5.13 -8.10 23.50
CA SER A 456 6.21 -8.87 22.87
C SER A 456 5.84 -10.33 22.70
N TYR A 457 5.98 -10.85 21.47
CA TYR A 457 5.65 -12.23 21.06
C TYR A 457 4.15 -12.61 21.17
N GLN A 458 3.28 -11.61 21.31
CA GLN A 458 1.84 -11.82 21.44
C GLN A 458 1.10 -11.18 20.24
N ASN A 459 -0.22 -11.30 20.28
CA ASN A 459 -1.13 -10.72 19.30
C ASN A 459 -1.97 -9.63 19.95
N THR A 460 -2.33 -8.61 19.18
CA THR A 460 -3.04 -7.41 19.65
C THR A 460 -4.23 -7.07 18.76
N VAL A 461 -5.13 -6.29 19.31
CA VAL A 461 -6.25 -5.65 18.63
C VAL A 461 -6.16 -4.13 18.79
N ASN A 462 -6.89 -3.40 17.97
CA ASN A 462 -6.92 -1.93 17.92
C ASN A 462 -6.92 -1.27 19.32
N SER A 463 -7.75 -1.72 20.25
CA SER A 463 -7.87 -1.12 21.59
C SER A 463 -6.61 -1.24 22.46
N HIS A 464 -5.80 -2.28 22.27
CA HIS A 464 -4.58 -2.48 23.04
C HIS A 464 -3.52 -1.38 22.80
N LEU A 465 -3.50 -0.81 21.60
CA LEU A 465 -2.65 0.32 21.26
C LEU A 465 -3.08 1.57 22.05
N TRP A 466 -4.37 1.88 22.03
CA TRP A 466 -4.91 3.05 22.73
C TRP A 466 -4.72 2.97 24.25
N GLU A 467 -4.92 1.80 24.82
CA GLU A 467 -4.66 1.55 26.24
C GLU A 467 -3.20 1.84 26.60
N SER A 468 -2.26 1.42 25.76
CA SER A 468 -0.83 1.63 25.99
C SER A 468 -0.41 3.11 25.89
N LEU A 469 -1.10 3.89 25.07
CA LEU A 469 -0.89 5.33 24.89
C LEU A 469 -1.57 6.15 26.00
N THR A 470 -2.75 5.73 26.47
CA THR A 470 -3.50 6.43 27.52
C THR A 470 -2.83 6.27 28.89
N ASP A 471 -2.24 5.12 29.17
CA ASP A 471 -1.70 4.72 30.50
C ASP A 471 -0.37 5.40 30.85
N VAL A 472 0.06 6.43 30.13
CA VAL A 472 1.27 7.22 30.40
C VAL A 472 1.03 8.12 31.60
N SER A 473 0.95 7.52 32.80
CA SER A 473 0.80 8.21 34.07
C SER A 473 1.97 9.19 34.30
N GLY A 474 1.68 10.47 34.30
CA GLY A 474 2.63 11.57 34.40
C GLY A 474 2.68 12.49 33.16
N PHE A 475 2.43 11.97 31.97
CA PHE A 475 2.31 12.74 30.72
C PHE A 475 0.91 13.35 30.52
N GLN A 476 -0.12 12.80 31.13
CA GLN A 476 -1.46 13.37 31.14
C GLN A 476 -1.44 14.86 31.54
N LEU A 477 -0.57 15.25 32.48
CA LEU A 477 -0.42 16.66 32.89
C LEU A 477 0.16 17.55 31.78
N PHE A 478 1.06 17.02 30.92
CA PHE A 478 1.74 17.81 29.87
C PHE A 478 0.88 17.99 28.62
N CYS A 479 0.18 16.96 28.20
CA CYS A 479 -0.75 17.02 27.06
C CYS A 479 -2.00 17.82 27.39
N VAL A 480 -2.56 17.62 28.58
CA VAL A 480 -3.72 18.36 29.10
C VAL A 480 -3.43 19.86 29.20
N GLN A 481 -2.22 20.28 29.60
CA GLN A 481 -1.86 21.70 29.67
C GLN A 481 -1.72 22.37 28.30
N LYS A 482 -1.40 21.65 27.25
CA LYS A 482 -1.27 22.23 25.88
C LYS A 482 -2.61 22.33 25.12
N TRP A 483 -3.53 21.37 25.32
CA TRP A 483 -4.76 21.27 24.56
C TRP A 483 -6.03 21.69 25.31
N TYR A 484 -6.07 21.42 26.63
CA TYR A 484 -7.28 21.64 27.45
C TYR A 484 -6.94 22.12 28.85
N SER A 485 -7.60 23.15 29.28
CA SER A 485 -7.59 23.60 30.66
C SER A 485 -8.44 22.67 31.53
N GLY A 486 -7.95 21.47 31.83
CA GLY A 486 -8.48 20.64 32.93
C GLY A 486 -9.30 19.39 32.56
N ASP A 487 -9.50 19.06 31.28
CA ASP A 487 -10.18 17.83 30.89
C ASP A 487 -9.21 16.64 30.73
N GLU A 488 -9.60 15.46 31.19
CA GLU A 488 -8.88 14.21 30.90
C GLU A 488 -8.96 13.86 29.40
N LEU A 489 -7.79 13.54 28.83
CA LEU A 489 -7.67 13.16 27.43
C LEU A 489 -7.92 11.66 27.27
N ASP A 490 -9.05 11.30 26.66
CA ASP A 490 -9.37 9.92 26.30
C ASP A 490 -8.89 9.62 24.85
N VAL A 491 -7.64 9.15 24.74
CA VAL A 491 -7.02 8.79 23.44
C VAL A 491 -7.86 7.74 22.71
N ARG A 492 -8.40 6.75 23.43
CA ARG A 492 -9.24 5.71 22.84
C ARG A 492 -10.52 6.30 22.24
N ALA A 493 -11.25 7.12 22.99
CA ALA A 493 -12.49 7.74 22.49
C ALA A 493 -12.25 8.59 21.25
N ILE A 494 -11.09 9.27 21.16
CA ILE A 494 -10.72 10.05 19.98
C ILE A 494 -10.39 9.11 18.83
N MET A 495 -9.47 8.17 19.01
CA MET A 495 -8.93 7.36 17.94
C MET A 495 -9.90 6.30 17.42
N ASP A 496 -10.83 5.80 18.22
CA ASP A 496 -11.91 4.93 17.76
C ASP A 496 -12.78 5.63 16.71
N THR A 497 -12.92 6.97 16.76
CA THR A 497 -13.65 7.71 15.71
C THR A 497 -12.91 7.72 14.36
N TRP A 498 -11.60 7.50 14.35
CA TRP A 498 -10.76 7.47 13.15
C TRP A 498 -10.53 6.08 12.60
N THR A 499 -10.56 5.05 13.44
CA THR A 499 -10.25 3.67 13.05
C THR A 499 -11.48 2.79 12.83
N LEU A 500 -12.61 3.12 13.45
CA LEU A 500 -13.85 2.32 13.39
C LEU A 500 -14.94 2.93 12.49
N GLN A 501 -14.67 4.09 11.89
CA GLN A 501 -15.51 4.74 10.87
C GLN A 501 -14.73 4.84 9.56
N GLU A 502 -15.41 4.65 8.45
CA GLU A 502 -14.88 4.89 7.10
C GLU A 502 -14.88 6.38 6.77
N GLY A 503 -14.07 6.80 5.82
CA GLY A 503 -13.99 8.19 5.39
C GLY A 503 -13.24 9.09 6.36
N PHE A 504 -13.38 10.39 6.15
CA PHE A 504 -12.74 11.45 6.93
C PHE A 504 -13.60 12.71 6.96
N PRO A 505 -13.38 13.61 7.93
CA PRO A 505 -14.20 14.80 8.06
C PRO A 505 -13.78 15.93 7.13
N LEU A 506 -14.76 16.66 6.63
CA LEU A 506 -14.65 18.00 6.09
C LEU A 506 -15.04 18.99 7.18
N VAL A 507 -14.11 19.87 7.55
CA VAL A 507 -14.34 20.95 8.51
C VAL A 507 -14.65 22.24 7.75
N THR A 508 -15.86 22.79 7.93
CA THR A 508 -16.20 24.10 7.38
C THR A 508 -15.93 25.17 8.43
N VAL A 509 -15.17 26.20 8.01
CA VAL A 509 -14.73 27.33 8.82
C VAL A 509 -15.35 28.61 8.27
N GLU A 510 -16.13 29.32 9.08
CA GLU A 510 -16.68 30.64 8.74
C GLU A 510 -16.20 31.69 9.75
N VAL A 511 -15.43 32.67 9.29
CA VAL A 511 -14.87 33.74 10.13
C VAL A 511 -15.74 34.99 10.03
N ARG A 512 -16.21 35.52 11.18
CA ARG A 512 -17.01 36.75 11.31
C ARG A 512 -16.39 37.65 12.38
N GLY A 513 -15.53 38.56 12.00
CA GLY A 513 -14.72 39.33 12.93
C GLY A 513 -13.81 38.42 13.74
N ARG A 514 -14.01 38.35 15.08
CA ARG A 514 -13.27 37.44 15.96
C ARG A 514 -13.95 36.08 16.17
N GLU A 515 -15.23 35.95 15.79
CA GLU A 515 -15.97 34.69 15.92
C GLU A 515 -15.65 33.77 14.75
N VAL A 516 -15.26 32.53 15.05
CA VAL A 516 -15.02 31.46 14.06
C VAL A 516 -16.04 30.35 14.33
N ARG A 517 -16.93 30.14 13.39
CA ARG A 517 -17.91 29.05 13.40
C ARG A 517 -17.34 27.84 12.71
N LEU A 518 -17.43 26.71 13.39
CA LEU A 518 -16.93 25.41 12.95
C LEU A 518 -18.09 24.44 12.74
N SER A 519 -18.04 23.65 11.68
CA SER A 519 -18.90 22.47 11.52
C SER A 519 -18.13 21.34 10.87
N GLN A 520 -18.53 20.10 11.16
CA GLN A 520 -17.96 18.91 10.53
C GLN A 520 -19.01 18.05 9.86
N GLU A 521 -18.65 17.42 8.77
CA GLU A 521 -19.42 16.41 8.06
C GLU A 521 -18.47 15.40 7.41
N ARG A 522 -18.94 14.20 7.03
CA ARG A 522 -18.14 13.29 6.21
C ARG A 522 -17.89 13.93 4.85
N TYR A 523 -16.63 13.94 4.38
CA TYR A 523 -16.33 14.25 2.99
C TYR A 523 -16.63 13.01 2.13
N LEU A 524 -17.45 13.17 1.11
CA LEU A 524 -17.87 12.11 0.21
C LEU A 524 -18.08 12.65 -1.20
N LYS A 525 -17.55 11.97 -2.21
CA LYS A 525 -17.66 12.37 -3.63
C LYS A 525 -19.02 12.04 -4.24
N THR A 526 -19.80 11.13 -3.66
CA THR A 526 -21.15 10.78 -4.16
C THR A 526 -22.19 11.85 -3.83
N ASP A 527 -23.28 11.87 -4.61
CA ASP A 527 -24.42 12.78 -4.42
C ASP A 527 -25.48 12.25 -3.43
N ASP A 528 -25.25 11.13 -2.76
CA ASP A 528 -26.23 10.56 -1.83
C ASP A 528 -26.08 11.15 -0.41
N PRO A 529 -26.95 12.10 0.01
CA PRO A 529 -26.88 12.71 1.33
C PRO A 529 -27.05 11.71 2.47
N SER A 530 -27.71 10.57 2.25
CA SER A 530 -27.96 9.55 3.28
C SER A 530 -26.66 8.87 3.74
N LEU A 531 -25.62 8.88 2.91
CA LEU A 531 -24.31 8.31 3.22
C LEU A 531 -23.39 9.27 3.98
N ILE A 532 -23.81 10.52 4.18
CA ILE A 532 -23.06 11.56 4.92
C ILE A 532 -23.55 11.64 6.36
N GLU A 533 -24.79 11.27 6.63
CA GLU A 533 -25.40 11.38 7.96
C GLU A 533 -24.86 10.31 8.93
N GLY A 534 -24.82 10.65 10.21
CA GLY A 534 -24.45 9.73 11.30
C GLY A 534 -22.96 9.69 11.65
N PHE A 535 -22.08 10.27 10.85
CA PHE A 535 -20.66 10.34 11.15
C PHE A 535 -20.31 11.52 12.07
N LEU A 536 -19.41 11.24 13.03
CA LEU A 536 -18.89 12.26 13.93
C LEU A 536 -17.49 11.87 14.36
N TRP A 537 -16.52 12.75 14.10
CA TRP A 537 -15.14 12.59 14.54
C TRP A 537 -14.82 13.50 15.74
N GLN A 538 -13.89 13.09 16.56
CA GLN A 538 -13.20 13.99 17.48
C GLN A 538 -11.93 14.48 16.78
N ILE A 539 -11.95 15.75 16.32
CA ILE A 539 -10.95 16.29 15.41
C ILE A 539 -9.99 17.19 16.19
N PRO A 540 -8.68 16.84 16.27
CA PRO A 540 -7.66 17.71 16.84
C PRO A 540 -7.31 18.83 15.85
N LEU A 541 -8.05 19.93 15.91
CA LEU A 541 -7.83 21.08 15.04
C LEU A 541 -6.58 21.86 15.44
N THR A 542 -5.82 22.25 14.43
CA THR A 542 -4.76 23.25 14.54
C THR A 542 -5.09 24.45 13.66
N TYR A 543 -4.70 25.65 14.09
CA TYR A 543 -4.84 26.85 13.27
C TYR A 543 -3.79 27.91 13.57
N MET A 544 -3.49 28.73 12.60
CA MET A 544 -2.66 29.93 12.66
C MET A 544 -3.37 31.09 11.95
N THR A 545 -2.90 32.32 12.19
CA THR A 545 -3.56 33.54 11.69
C THR A 545 -2.56 34.50 11.05
N SER A 546 -3.06 35.53 10.39
CA SER A 546 -2.23 36.61 9.85
C SER A 546 -1.50 37.43 10.92
N ALA A 547 -1.96 37.39 12.17
CA ALA A 547 -1.36 38.15 13.29
C ALA A 547 -0.16 37.43 13.92
N SER A 548 -0.11 36.09 13.86
CA SER A 548 0.95 35.30 14.49
C SER A 548 1.10 33.92 13.85
N SER A 549 2.35 33.48 13.71
CA SER A 549 2.68 32.10 13.32
C SER A 549 2.51 31.08 14.47
N THR A 550 2.01 31.49 15.62
CA THR A 550 1.73 30.58 16.73
C THR A 550 0.66 29.60 16.35
N ILE A 551 0.92 28.31 16.53
CA ILE A 551 -0.07 27.24 16.27
C ILE A 551 -0.99 27.13 17.49
N HIS A 552 -2.25 27.40 17.26
CA HIS A 552 -3.34 27.23 18.22
C HIS A 552 -3.99 25.86 18.03
N ARG A 553 -4.51 25.28 19.11
CA ARG A 553 -5.07 23.94 19.14
C ARG A 553 -6.47 23.93 19.75
N PHE A 554 -7.40 23.18 19.15
CA PHE A 554 -8.79 23.06 19.58
C PHE A 554 -9.33 21.66 19.25
N LEU A 555 -10.01 20.98 20.18
CA LEU A 555 -10.64 19.69 19.90
C LEU A 555 -12.11 19.86 19.55
N LEU A 556 -12.45 19.60 18.30
CA LEU A 556 -13.85 19.62 17.83
C LEU A 556 -14.49 18.24 18.09
N LYS A 557 -15.34 18.16 19.13
CA LYS A 557 -16.03 16.91 19.53
C LYS A 557 -17.48 16.84 19.05
N THR A 558 -18.01 17.92 18.55
CA THR A 558 -19.43 18.10 18.22
C THR A 558 -19.63 18.39 16.74
N LYS A 559 -20.85 18.27 16.26
CA LYS A 559 -21.19 18.57 14.86
C LYS A 559 -20.90 20.04 14.51
N THR A 560 -21.10 20.95 15.46
CA THR A 560 -20.83 22.39 15.32
C THR A 560 -20.25 22.94 16.60
N ASP A 561 -19.33 23.92 16.48
CA ASP A 561 -18.77 24.63 17.61
C ASP A 561 -18.38 26.07 17.22
N VAL A 562 -17.99 26.87 18.19
CA VAL A 562 -17.54 28.25 17.98
C VAL A 562 -16.28 28.49 18.78
N LEU A 563 -15.27 29.04 18.14
CA LEU A 563 -14.06 29.55 18.80
C LEU A 563 -13.94 31.08 18.59
N TYR A 564 -13.22 31.74 19.47
CA TYR A 564 -12.98 33.19 19.41
C TYR A 564 -11.51 33.48 19.25
N LEU A 565 -11.16 34.23 18.20
CA LEU A 565 -9.80 34.70 17.98
C LEU A 565 -9.43 35.80 18.98
N PRO A 566 -8.16 35.92 19.35
CA PRO A 566 -7.68 37.02 20.22
C PRO A 566 -7.98 38.41 19.64
N GLU A 567 -7.87 38.55 18.32
CA GLU A 567 -8.10 39.79 17.56
C GLU A 567 -8.70 39.46 16.17
N GLU A 568 -9.18 40.48 15.47
CA GLU A 568 -9.57 40.35 14.07
C GLU A 568 -8.34 40.18 13.18
N VAL A 569 -8.44 39.30 12.18
CA VAL A 569 -7.30 38.88 11.35
C VAL A 569 -7.69 38.90 9.86
N ASP A 570 -6.71 39.10 8.98
CA ASP A 570 -6.94 39.12 7.53
C ASP A 570 -7.22 37.72 6.97
N TRP A 571 -6.61 36.70 7.56
CA TRP A 571 -6.80 35.29 7.19
C TRP A 571 -6.53 34.34 8.37
N VAL A 572 -7.13 33.16 8.29
CA VAL A 572 -6.90 32.04 9.21
C VAL A 572 -6.59 30.82 8.37
N LYS A 573 -5.56 30.04 8.75
CA LYS A 573 -5.23 28.74 8.17
C LYS A 573 -5.46 27.64 9.20
N PHE A 574 -6.37 26.74 8.91
CA PHE A 574 -6.63 25.54 9.70
C PHE A 574 -5.87 24.34 9.13
N ASN A 575 -5.70 23.30 9.94
CA ASN A 575 -4.90 22.11 9.65
C ASN A 575 -3.47 22.49 9.24
N VAL A 576 -2.76 23.11 10.19
CA VAL A 576 -1.37 23.60 9.98
C VAL A 576 -0.46 22.43 9.60
N ASP A 577 0.33 22.62 8.56
CA ASP A 577 1.21 21.62 7.95
C ASP A 577 0.49 20.32 7.54
N MET A 578 -0.84 20.34 7.43
CA MET A 578 -1.65 19.15 7.17
C MET A 578 -1.36 18.01 8.15
N SER A 579 -1.11 18.33 9.43
CA SER A 579 -0.81 17.33 10.45
C SER A 579 -2.00 16.41 10.76
N GLY A 580 -3.23 16.86 10.48
CA GLY A 580 -4.46 16.08 10.68
C GLY A 580 -5.03 15.48 9.38
N TYR A 581 -5.66 14.33 9.49
CA TYR A 581 -6.29 13.62 8.35
C TYR A 581 -7.71 14.14 8.10
N TYR A 582 -7.84 15.43 7.77
CA TYR A 582 -9.13 16.10 7.48
C TYR A 582 -8.95 17.23 6.47
N MET A 583 -10.03 17.55 5.76
CA MET A 583 -10.08 18.68 4.83
C MET A 583 -10.73 19.91 5.47
N VAL A 584 -10.40 21.09 4.94
CA VAL A 584 -10.94 22.37 5.40
C VAL A 584 -11.62 23.12 4.26
N HIS A 585 -12.85 23.55 4.48
CA HIS A 585 -13.57 24.49 3.62
C HIS A 585 -13.65 25.86 4.29
N TYR A 586 -13.13 26.89 3.62
CA TYR A 586 -13.22 28.27 4.10
C TYR A 586 -14.44 28.97 3.48
N ALA A 587 -15.51 29.07 4.27
CA ALA A 587 -16.76 29.64 3.80
C ALA A 587 -16.70 31.20 3.68
N GLY A 588 -17.68 31.78 3.04
CA GLY A 588 -17.75 33.24 2.81
C GLY A 588 -16.57 33.77 2.01
N GLU A 589 -15.87 34.77 2.55
CA GLU A 589 -14.68 35.39 1.93
C GLU A 589 -13.37 34.63 2.23
N GLY A 590 -13.44 33.50 2.95
CA GLY A 590 -12.25 32.81 3.43
C GLY A 590 -11.30 32.36 2.31
N TRP A 591 -11.83 31.74 1.24
CA TRP A 591 -10.99 31.39 0.07
C TRP A 591 -10.37 32.61 -0.63
N ASN A 592 -11.11 33.72 -0.73
CA ASN A 592 -10.58 34.95 -1.33
C ASN A 592 -9.43 35.54 -0.50
N SER A 593 -9.52 35.47 0.83
CA SER A 593 -8.42 35.91 1.71
C SER A 593 -7.17 35.04 1.53
N ILE A 594 -7.32 33.73 1.45
CA ILE A 594 -6.22 32.77 1.22
C ILE A 594 -5.57 32.99 -0.16
N ILE A 595 -6.38 33.16 -1.21
CA ILE A 595 -5.88 33.43 -2.57
C ILE A 595 -5.02 34.71 -2.58
N LYS A 596 -5.48 35.76 -1.89
CA LYS A 596 -4.68 36.98 -1.77
C LYS A 596 -3.32 36.77 -1.11
N VAL A 597 -3.27 35.98 -0.02
CA VAL A 597 -1.99 35.65 0.63
C VAL A 597 -1.06 34.92 -0.33
N LEU A 598 -1.54 33.87 -1.00
CA LEU A 598 -0.73 33.08 -1.93
C LEU A 598 -0.23 33.93 -3.12
N GLN A 599 -1.03 34.86 -3.62
CA GLN A 599 -0.64 35.75 -4.71
C GLN A 599 0.38 36.79 -4.30
N HIS A 600 0.30 37.33 -3.06
CA HIS A 600 1.21 38.39 -2.58
C HIS A 600 2.49 37.83 -1.97
N ASN A 601 2.35 36.84 -1.08
CA ASN A 601 3.46 36.22 -0.35
C ASN A 601 3.13 34.76 -0.01
N HIS A 602 3.29 33.84 -0.97
CA HIS A 602 2.99 32.43 -0.77
C HIS A 602 3.86 31.79 0.32
N THR A 603 5.07 32.29 0.56
CA THR A 603 5.98 31.79 1.61
C THR A 603 5.56 32.17 3.04
N ALA A 604 4.48 32.91 3.22
CA ALA A 604 3.84 33.09 4.53
C ALA A 604 3.21 31.78 5.06
N LEU A 605 2.98 30.82 4.20
CA LEU A 605 2.50 29.48 4.50
C LEU A 605 3.58 28.45 4.09
N THR A 606 3.66 27.33 4.80
CA THR A 606 4.60 26.25 4.48
C THR A 606 4.25 25.55 3.15
N SER A 607 5.16 24.77 2.59
CA SER A 607 4.89 23.97 1.39
C SER A 607 3.74 23.00 1.60
N ASN A 608 3.64 22.38 2.78
CA ASN A 608 2.56 21.46 3.15
C ASN A 608 1.21 22.19 3.26
N ASP A 609 1.19 23.39 3.86
CA ASP A 609 -0.01 24.22 3.90
C ASP A 609 -0.49 24.59 2.50
N ARG A 610 0.43 24.99 1.61
CA ARG A 610 0.10 25.34 0.22
C ARG A 610 -0.41 24.13 -0.56
N ALA A 611 0.23 22.97 -0.43
CA ALA A 611 -0.21 21.73 -1.06
C ALA A 611 -1.61 21.30 -0.57
N SER A 612 -1.86 21.40 0.74
CA SER A 612 -3.18 21.06 1.31
C SER A 612 -4.29 22.01 0.82
N LEU A 613 -3.99 23.31 0.66
CA LEU A 613 -4.96 24.26 0.10
C LEU A 613 -5.30 23.97 -1.35
N ILE A 614 -4.31 23.59 -2.17
CA ILE A 614 -4.53 23.16 -3.56
C ILE A 614 -5.45 21.94 -3.57
N GLN A 615 -5.10 20.89 -2.84
CA GLN A 615 -5.89 19.65 -2.78
C GLN A 615 -7.31 19.95 -2.28
N ASN A 616 -7.47 20.66 -1.16
CA ASN A 616 -8.79 20.93 -0.58
C ASN A 616 -9.69 21.71 -1.54
N VAL A 617 -9.18 22.75 -2.19
CA VAL A 617 -10.02 23.58 -3.08
C VAL A 617 -10.51 22.82 -4.31
N PHE A 618 -9.67 21.98 -4.94
CA PHE A 618 -10.08 21.18 -6.09
C PHE A 618 -11.02 20.04 -5.70
N GLN A 619 -10.79 19.37 -4.57
CA GLN A 619 -11.71 18.35 -4.07
C GLN A 619 -13.08 18.93 -3.70
N LEU A 620 -13.13 20.16 -3.19
CA LEU A 620 -14.39 20.87 -2.91
C LEU A 620 -15.14 21.30 -4.19
N VAL A 621 -14.44 21.48 -5.30
CA VAL A 621 -15.08 21.66 -6.62
C VAL A 621 -15.83 20.39 -7.03
N SER A 622 -15.24 19.22 -6.82
CA SER A 622 -15.85 17.93 -7.20
C SER A 622 -17.20 17.68 -6.49
N VAL A 623 -17.37 18.21 -5.27
CA VAL A 623 -18.62 18.09 -4.49
C VAL A 623 -19.49 19.37 -4.55
N GLY A 624 -19.16 20.33 -5.40
CA GLY A 624 -19.95 21.55 -5.64
C GLY A 624 -19.95 22.58 -4.51
N LYS A 625 -19.07 22.43 -3.50
CA LYS A 625 -18.95 23.41 -2.38
C LYS A 625 -18.14 24.64 -2.74
N VAL A 626 -17.26 24.53 -3.73
CA VAL A 626 -16.45 25.63 -4.28
C VAL A 626 -16.61 25.63 -5.79
N ARG A 627 -16.60 26.84 -6.39
CA ARG A 627 -16.66 26.96 -7.85
C ARG A 627 -15.28 26.69 -8.48
N LEU A 628 -15.27 26.11 -9.67
CA LEU A 628 -14.03 25.80 -10.40
C LEU A 628 -13.15 27.05 -10.64
N ASP A 629 -13.76 28.22 -10.92
CA ASP A 629 -13.00 29.46 -11.13
C ASP A 629 -12.20 29.88 -9.88
N THR A 630 -12.71 29.63 -8.68
CA THR A 630 -11.99 29.88 -7.42
C THR A 630 -10.74 28.98 -7.31
N ALA A 631 -10.85 27.67 -7.63
CA ALA A 631 -9.73 26.76 -7.62
C ALA A 631 -8.67 27.12 -8.67
N LEU A 632 -9.10 27.47 -9.88
CA LEU A 632 -8.21 27.95 -10.96
C LEU A 632 -7.53 29.27 -10.61
N GLU A 633 -8.23 30.19 -9.95
CA GLU A 633 -7.64 31.45 -9.47
C GLU A 633 -6.59 31.22 -8.39
N LEU A 634 -6.86 30.28 -7.45
CA LEU A 634 -5.88 29.88 -6.48
C LEU A 634 -4.62 29.29 -7.15
N SER A 635 -4.80 28.44 -8.17
CA SER A 635 -3.68 27.77 -8.86
C SER A 635 -2.71 28.72 -9.56
N LEU A 636 -3.10 29.98 -9.81
CA LEU A 636 -2.24 30.96 -10.52
C LEU A 636 -0.92 31.26 -9.78
N TYR A 637 -0.90 31.18 -8.46
CA TYR A 637 0.34 31.40 -7.70
C TYR A 637 1.42 30.35 -7.97
N LEU A 638 1.03 29.14 -8.47
CA LEU A 638 1.97 28.05 -8.79
C LEU A 638 3.06 28.47 -9.80
N SER A 639 2.82 29.53 -10.57
CA SER A 639 3.87 30.13 -11.42
C SER A 639 5.09 30.64 -10.65
N LYS A 640 4.94 30.86 -9.32
CA LYS A 640 6.01 31.30 -8.41
C LYS A 640 6.50 30.19 -7.49
N GLU A 641 5.88 28.99 -7.53
CA GLU A 641 6.18 27.88 -6.64
C GLU A 641 7.53 27.23 -6.98
N THR A 642 8.21 26.71 -5.98
CA THR A 642 9.50 26.03 -6.12
C THR A 642 9.55 24.70 -5.37
N GLU A 643 8.69 24.51 -4.35
CA GLU A 643 8.72 23.35 -3.49
C GLU A 643 8.04 22.15 -4.15
N ILE A 644 8.68 20.99 -4.09
CA ILE A 644 8.24 19.77 -4.78
C ILE A 644 6.82 19.36 -4.41
N MET A 645 6.46 19.41 -3.12
CA MET A 645 5.14 18.96 -2.65
C MET A 645 4.01 19.80 -3.25
N ALA A 646 4.12 21.13 -3.24
CA ALA A 646 3.10 22.01 -3.79
C ALA A 646 3.05 21.97 -5.34
N VAL A 647 4.20 21.81 -6.00
CA VAL A 647 4.26 21.65 -7.47
C VAL A 647 3.62 20.35 -7.91
N THR A 648 3.98 19.22 -7.28
CA THR A 648 3.43 17.90 -7.64
C THR A 648 1.95 17.81 -7.33
N GLN A 649 1.47 18.43 -6.25
CA GLN A 649 0.04 18.53 -5.96
C GLN A 649 -0.69 19.38 -7.00
N GLY A 650 -0.10 20.50 -7.43
CA GLY A 650 -0.65 21.30 -8.52
C GLY A 650 -0.80 20.50 -9.82
N PHE A 651 0.18 19.66 -10.17
CA PHE A 651 0.04 18.73 -11.30
C PHE A 651 -1.05 17.69 -11.06
N GLY A 652 -1.10 17.13 -9.87
CA GLY A 652 -2.08 16.11 -9.47
C GLY A 652 -3.52 16.57 -9.66
N GLU A 653 -3.80 17.84 -9.44
CA GLU A 653 -5.16 18.41 -9.59
C GLU A 653 -5.44 18.95 -11.01
N LEU A 654 -4.46 19.54 -11.69
CA LEU A 654 -4.67 20.18 -12.99
C LEU A 654 -4.60 19.19 -14.16
N VAL A 655 -3.71 18.19 -14.12
CA VAL A 655 -3.53 17.22 -15.22
C VAL A 655 -4.77 16.35 -15.44
N PRO A 656 -5.46 15.82 -14.42
CA PRO A 656 -6.67 15.03 -14.63
C PRO A 656 -7.75 15.76 -15.39
N LEU A 657 -7.84 17.09 -15.30
CA LEU A 657 -8.87 17.89 -15.97
C LEU A 657 -8.84 17.72 -17.50
N TYR A 658 -7.66 17.71 -18.13
CA TYR A 658 -7.60 17.43 -19.57
C TYR A 658 -7.54 15.92 -19.88
N LYS A 659 -7.07 15.08 -18.96
CA LYS A 659 -7.04 13.63 -19.16
C LYS A 659 -8.44 13.05 -19.36
N LEU A 660 -9.44 13.58 -18.69
CA LEU A 660 -10.83 13.21 -18.90
C LEU A 660 -11.33 13.58 -20.31
N MET A 661 -10.76 14.63 -20.94
CA MET A 661 -11.11 15.09 -22.30
C MET A 661 -10.46 14.25 -23.39
N GLU A 662 -9.28 13.68 -23.15
CA GLU A 662 -8.52 12.87 -24.13
C GLU A 662 -9.33 11.70 -24.72
N LYS A 663 -10.32 11.20 -23.98
CA LYS A 663 -11.17 10.07 -24.37
C LYS A 663 -12.56 10.50 -24.85
N ARG A 664 -12.81 11.81 -25.03
CA ARG A 664 -14.10 12.40 -25.44
C ARG A 664 -14.07 13.16 -26.76
N ASP A 665 -13.02 13.06 -27.54
CA ASP A 665 -12.84 13.81 -28.82
C ASP A 665 -12.95 15.34 -28.66
N MET A 666 -12.32 15.88 -27.60
CA MET A 666 -12.33 17.30 -27.22
C MET A 666 -10.99 17.99 -27.42
N ALA A 667 -10.29 17.67 -28.51
CA ALA A 667 -8.90 18.06 -28.75
C ALA A 667 -8.62 19.57 -28.63
N ALA A 668 -9.57 20.44 -28.99
CA ALA A 668 -9.38 21.88 -28.91
C ALA A 668 -9.27 22.36 -27.46
N LEU A 669 -10.18 21.98 -26.59
CA LEU A 669 -10.18 22.35 -25.18
C LEU A 669 -9.05 21.66 -24.40
N GLU A 670 -8.78 20.42 -24.73
CA GLU A 670 -7.65 19.65 -24.23
C GLU A 670 -6.32 20.40 -24.48
N ASN A 671 -6.10 20.84 -25.71
CA ASN A 671 -4.88 21.60 -26.07
C ASN A 671 -4.82 22.95 -25.37
N GLN A 672 -5.96 23.66 -25.18
CA GLN A 672 -5.98 24.91 -24.40
C GLN A 672 -5.58 24.64 -22.94
N MET A 673 -6.10 23.58 -22.31
CA MET A 673 -5.77 23.24 -20.92
C MET A 673 -4.31 22.80 -20.77
N LYS A 674 -3.80 21.98 -21.69
CA LYS A 674 -2.38 21.61 -21.76
C LYS A 674 -1.49 22.85 -21.90
N GLY A 675 -1.85 23.75 -22.78
CA GLY A 675 -1.13 25.02 -22.98
C GLY A 675 -1.11 25.90 -21.74
N TYR A 676 -2.26 25.99 -21.03
CA TYR A 676 -2.35 26.72 -19.76
C TYR A 676 -1.41 26.14 -18.70
N ILE A 677 -1.41 24.82 -18.52
CA ILE A 677 -0.58 24.19 -17.49
C ILE A 677 0.90 24.36 -17.83
N VAL A 678 1.30 24.17 -19.08
CA VAL A 678 2.70 24.41 -19.52
C VAL A 678 3.11 25.86 -19.27
N GLU A 679 2.24 26.83 -19.59
CA GLU A 679 2.52 28.26 -19.35
C GLU A 679 2.65 28.55 -17.84
N LEU A 680 1.80 27.99 -17.01
CA LEU A 680 1.85 28.14 -15.56
C LEU A 680 3.19 27.73 -14.97
N PHE A 681 3.75 26.60 -15.42
CA PHE A 681 5.00 26.03 -14.91
C PHE A 681 6.23 26.33 -15.79
N ARG A 682 6.08 27.08 -16.88
CA ARG A 682 7.15 27.38 -17.86
C ARG A 682 8.41 27.90 -17.20
N GLY A 683 8.29 28.92 -16.33
CA GLY A 683 9.44 29.51 -15.65
C GLY A 683 10.20 28.50 -14.76
N LEU A 684 9.51 27.50 -14.22
CA LEU A 684 10.12 26.45 -13.43
C LEU A 684 10.77 25.38 -14.32
N ILE A 685 10.12 25.01 -15.44
CA ILE A 685 10.68 24.07 -16.43
C ILE A 685 11.94 24.63 -17.08
N ASP A 686 11.93 25.89 -17.49
CA ASP A 686 13.05 26.53 -18.18
C ASP A 686 14.30 26.71 -17.30
N ARG A 687 14.13 26.75 -15.97
CA ARG A 687 15.25 26.78 -15.00
C ARG A 687 15.91 25.42 -14.76
N GLN A 688 15.30 24.32 -15.22
CA GLN A 688 15.86 23.00 -14.96
C GLN A 688 17.11 22.75 -15.81
N GLU A 689 18.18 22.39 -15.14
CA GLU A 689 19.41 21.93 -15.80
C GLU A 689 19.25 20.47 -16.24
N TRP A 690 19.91 20.10 -17.34
CA TRP A 690 19.91 18.71 -17.82
C TRP A 690 21.11 17.93 -17.22
N THR A 691 21.18 17.91 -15.89
CA THR A 691 22.27 17.33 -15.08
C THR A 691 21.69 16.56 -13.89
N ASP A 692 22.53 15.86 -13.12
CA ASP A 692 22.18 15.17 -11.86
C ASP A 692 22.61 15.99 -10.62
N SER A 693 22.74 17.31 -10.74
CA SER A 693 23.14 18.20 -9.65
C SER A 693 21.96 18.59 -8.75
N GLY A 694 22.25 18.89 -7.47
CA GLY A 694 21.29 19.37 -6.49
C GLY A 694 20.90 18.33 -5.42
N SER A 695 20.00 18.74 -4.51
CA SER A 695 19.40 17.86 -3.50
C SER A 695 18.52 16.77 -4.12
N VAL A 696 18.12 15.76 -3.35
CA VAL A 696 17.23 14.70 -3.83
C VAL A 696 15.90 15.29 -4.31
N SER A 697 15.27 16.20 -3.54
CA SER A 697 14.02 16.84 -3.92
C SER A 697 14.13 17.65 -5.21
N GLU A 698 15.22 18.41 -5.38
CA GLU A 698 15.48 19.15 -6.64
C GLU A 698 15.68 18.21 -7.83
N ARG A 699 16.38 17.11 -7.65
CA ARG A 699 16.62 16.11 -8.70
C ARG A 699 15.34 15.36 -9.07
N VAL A 700 14.52 14.97 -8.09
CA VAL A 700 13.22 14.36 -8.33
C VAL A 700 12.29 15.35 -9.02
N LEU A 701 12.21 16.59 -8.56
CA LEU A 701 11.41 17.64 -9.19
C LEU A 701 11.85 17.90 -10.64
N ARG A 702 13.15 17.94 -10.92
CA ARG A 702 13.72 18.05 -12.28
C ARG A 702 13.23 16.94 -13.20
N SER A 703 13.29 15.70 -12.73
CA SER A 703 12.81 14.53 -13.48
C SER A 703 11.32 14.68 -13.83
N TYR A 704 10.48 15.09 -12.89
CA TYR A 704 9.06 15.35 -13.11
C TYR A 704 8.80 16.47 -14.10
N LEU A 705 9.45 17.61 -13.93
CA LEU A 705 9.23 18.81 -14.77
C LEU A 705 9.66 18.60 -16.22
N LEU A 706 10.85 18.00 -16.44
CA LEU A 706 11.33 17.74 -17.79
C LEU A 706 10.49 16.67 -18.49
N LEU A 707 10.11 15.61 -17.78
CA LEU A 707 9.20 14.61 -18.32
C LEU A 707 7.84 15.25 -18.67
N PHE A 708 7.30 16.08 -17.76
CA PHE A 708 6.04 16.80 -17.95
C PHE A 708 6.08 17.68 -19.21
N GLY A 709 7.11 18.51 -19.36
CA GLY A 709 7.26 19.40 -20.51
C GLY A 709 7.45 18.63 -21.82
N CYS A 710 8.29 17.60 -21.81
CA CYS A 710 8.56 16.79 -23.00
C CYS A 710 7.31 16.03 -23.47
N VAL A 711 6.59 15.39 -22.57
CA VAL A 711 5.36 14.64 -22.92
C VAL A 711 4.30 15.55 -23.54
N ARG A 712 4.23 16.83 -23.11
CA ARG A 712 3.26 17.82 -23.60
C ARG A 712 3.74 18.68 -24.76
N ASN A 713 4.80 18.23 -25.43
CA ASN A 713 5.35 18.86 -26.62
C ASN A 713 5.86 20.29 -26.39
N TYR A 714 6.33 20.62 -25.18
CA TYR A 714 6.98 21.91 -24.96
C TYR A 714 8.26 22.00 -25.79
N PRO A 715 8.36 22.94 -26.77
CA PRO A 715 9.37 22.87 -27.83
C PRO A 715 10.83 22.86 -27.32
N PRO A 716 11.24 23.68 -26.32
CA PRO A 716 12.61 23.63 -25.79
C PRO A 716 12.95 22.26 -25.19
N CYS A 717 12.04 21.66 -24.45
CA CYS A 717 12.24 20.35 -23.84
C CYS A 717 12.36 19.26 -24.90
N VAL A 718 11.44 19.23 -25.87
CA VAL A 718 11.44 18.23 -26.96
C VAL A 718 12.71 18.32 -27.78
N ALA A 719 13.16 19.55 -28.16
CA ALA A 719 14.37 19.75 -28.92
C ALA A 719 15.61 19.22 -28.19
N LYS A 720 15.75 19.54 -26.89
CA LYS A 720 16.89 19.07 -26.08
C LYS A 720 16.87 17.56 -25.87
N ALA A 721 15.71 16.99 -25.56
CA ALA A 721 15.58 15.54 -25.37
C ALA A 721 15.86 14.78 -26.68
N THR A 722 15.38 15.27 -27.84
CA THR A 722 15.66 14.68 -29.16
C THR A 722 17.17 14.72 -29.48
N GLN A 723 17.83 15.84 -29.20
CA GLN A 723 19.28 15.97 -29.38
C GLN A 723 20.03 14.90 -28.56
N LEU A 724 19.70 14.80 -27.27
CA LEU A 724 20.36 13.84 -26.35
C LEU A 724 20.07 12.40 -26.74
N PHE A 725 18.83 12.08 -27.14
CA PHE A 725 18.47 10.74 -27.60
C PHE A 725 19.25 10.33 -28.84
N ASN A 726 19.38 11.19 -29.84
CA ASN A 726 20.12 10.92 -31.05
C ASN A 726 21.62 10.68 -30.75
N GLN A 727 22.22 11.53 -29.93
CA GLN A 727 23.63 11.36 -29.50
C GLN A 727 23.83 10.02 -28.76
N TRP A 728 22.90 9.66 -27.86
CA TRP A 728 22.93 8.39 -27.15
C TRP A 728 22.74 7.19 -28.09
N LYS A 729 21.82 7.27 -29.04
CA LYS A 729 21.58 6.26 -30.08
C LYS A 729 22.78 6.08 -31.00
N ASP A 730 23.40 7.20 -31.49
CA ASP A 730 24.56 7.18 -32.36
C ASP A 730 25.79 6.57 -31.70
N SER A 731 25.90 6.65 -30.37
CA SER A 731 26.91 5.97 -29.56
C SER A 731 26.59 4.50 -29.27
N ASP A 732 25.54 3.94 -29.86
CA ASP A 732 24.99 2.62 -29.51
C ASP A 732 24.68 2.49 -27.99
N GLY A 733 24.21 3.58 -27.37
CA GLY A 733 23.83 3.60 -25.94
C GLY A 733 25.02 3.61 -24.98
N THR A 734 26.24 3.84 -25.45
CA THR A 734 27.46 3.88 -24.60
C THR A 734 27.71 5.27 -24.01
N MET A 735 27.17 6.34 -24.60
CA MET A 735 27.24 7.68 -24.05
C MET A 735 26.52 7.72 -22.70
N SER A 736 27.15 8.27 -21.67
CA SER A 736 26.50 8.49 -20.38
C SER A 736 25.51 9.65 -20.47
N LEU A 737 24.26 9.39 -20.13
CA LEU A 737 23.24 10.40 -19.90
C LEU A 737 23.14 10.70 -18.39
N PRO A 738 22.89 11.95 -17.97
CA PRO A 738 22.48 12.20 -16.59
C PRO A 738 21.24 11.37 -16.24
N VAL A 739 21.26 10.71 -15.09
CA VAL A 739 20.30 9.63 -14.80
C VAL A 739 18.89 10.16 -14.59
N ASP A 740 18.76 11.32 -13.92
CA ASP A 740 17.46 11.88 -13.55
C ASP A 740 16.68 12.43 -14.76
N ILE A 741 17.35 12.65 -15.90
CA ILE A 741 16.70 13.14 -17.12
C ILE A 741 16.40 12.04 -18.16
N THR A 742 16.85 10.81 -17.89
CA THR A 742 16.75 9.71 -18.87
C THR A 742 15.31 9.40 -19.25
N MET A 743 14.33 9.51 -18.33
CA MET A 743 12.92 9.29 -18.66
C MET A 743 12.41 10.27 -19.73
N ALA A 744 12.71 11.57 -19.60
CA ALA A 744 12.33 12.56 -20.61
C ALA A 744 12.96 12.27 -21.97
N VAL A 745 14.24 11.86 -21.99
CA VAL A 745 14.97 11.49 -23.21
C VAL A 745 14.39 10.23 -23.86
N PHE A 746 14.15 9.17 -23.08
CA PHE A 746 13.66 7.89 -23.60
C PHE A 746 12.22 7.99 -24.12
N VAL A 747 11.34 8.72 -23.43
CA VAL A 747 9.95 8.94 -23.89
C VAL A 747 9.91 9.65 -25.25
N ILE A 748 10.78 10.64 -25.48
CA ILE A 748 10.88 11.31 -26.79
C ILE A 748 11.42 10.36 -27.85
N GLY A 749 12.45 9.57 -27.53
CA GLY A 749 13.01 8.55 -28.43
C GLY A 749 12.02 7.48 -28.82
N ALA A 750 11.20 7.03 -27.87
CA ALA A 750 10.19 5.99 -28.06
C ALA A 750 9.03 6.39 -28.99
N ARG A 751 8.93 7.68 -29.39
CA ARG A 751 7.85 8.14 -30.28
C ARG A 751 8.01 7.70 -31.73
N THR A 752 9.18 7.25 -32.12
CA THR A 752 9.45 6.72 -33.46
C THR A 752 9.62 5.20 -33.42
N PRO A 753 9.22 4.46 -34.46
CA PRO A 753 9.42 3.00 -34.53
C PRO A 753 10.88 2.61 -34.32
N GLU A 754 11.81 3.30 -34.99
CA GLU A 754 13.25 3.01 -34.91
C GLU A 754 13.81 3.30 -33.50
N GLY A 755 13.32 4.35 -32.86
CA GLY A 755 13.71 4.70 -31.50
C GLY A 755 13.17 3.69 -30.49
N TRP A 756 11.93 3.26 -30.67
CA TRP A 756 11.30 2.23 -29.84
C TRP A 756 12.02 0.88 -29.95
N ASP A 757 12.33 0.43 -31.18
CA ASP A 757 13.07 -0.82 -31.40
C ASP A 757 14.46 -0.76 -30.77
N PHE A 758 15.15 0.37 -30.84
CA PHE A 758 16.44 0.59 -30.20
C PHE A 758 16.33 0.50 -28.66
N LEU A 759 15.33 1.16 -28.04
CA LEU A 759 15.08 1.07 -26.60
C LEU A 759 14.76 -0.36 -26.18
N PHE A 760 14.00 -1.10 -26.98
CA PHE A 760 13.63 -2.49 -26.69
C PHE A 760 14.86 -3.41 -26.74
N GLU A 761 15.77 -3.22 -27.69
CA GLU A 761 17.04 -3.96 -27.72
C GLU A 761 17.91 -3.65 -26.50
N LYS A 762 17.98 -2.38 -26.06
CA LYS A 762 18.69 -2.02 -24.83
C LYS A 762 18.01 -2.64 -23.59
N TYR A 763 16.68 -2.70 -23.53
CA TYR A 763 15.93 -3.38 -22.48
C TYR A 763 16.31 -4.87 -22.38
N ARG A 764 16.34 -5.57 -23.50
CA ARG A 764 16.64 -7.03 -23.54
C ARG A 764 18.03 -7.36 -23.01
N HIS A 765 19.00 -6.50 -23.24
CA HIS A 765 20.40 -6.74 -22.89
C HIS A 765 20.85 -6.09 -21.58
N SER A 766 20.01 -5.28 -20.95
CA SER A 766 20.35 -4.66 -19.66
C SER A 766 20.21 -5.63 -18.50
N PHE A 767 21.17 -5.62 -17.57
CA PHE A 767 21.13 -6.28 -16.26
C PHE A 767 20.90 -5.30 -15.12
N GLN A 768 20.85 -4.00 -15.41
CA GLN A 768 20.59 -2.94 -14.45
C GLN A 768 19.08 -2.74 -14.29
N MET A 769 18.55 -3.02 -13.09
CA MET A 769 17.11 -3.04 -12.87
C MET A 769 16.47 -1.65 -13.03
N SER A 770 17.12 -0.59 -12.53
CA SER A 770 16.66 0.78 -12.68
C SER A 770 16.60 1.25 -14.14
N VAL A 771 17.57 0.85 -14.97
CA VAL A 771 17.59 1.13 -16.41
C VAL A 771 16.46 0.39 -17.11
N LYS A 772 16.27 -0.90 -16.81
CA LYS A 772 15.16 -1.70 -17.37
C LYS A 772 13.80 -1.09 -17.02
N SER A 773 13.63 -0.64 -15.80
CA SER A 773 12.38 0.00 -15.36
C SER A 773 12.07 1.27 -16.17
N ARG A 774 13.06 2.17 -16.34
CA ARG A 774 12.87 3.40 -17.14
C ARG A 774 12.63 3.11 -18.62
N LEU A 775 13.37 2.19 -19.23
CA LEU A 775 13.15 1.77 -20.63
C LEU A 775 11.74 1.21 -20.83
N LYS A 776 11.28 0.31 -19.94
CA LYS A 776 9.94 -0.26 -19.94
C LYS A 776 8.87 0.85 -19.86
N SER A 777 8.99 1.76 -18.91
CA SER A 777 8.05 2.86 -18.71
C SER A 777 8.00 3.80 -19.93
N ALA A 778 9.14 4.14 -20.51
CA ALA A 778 9.20 4.99 -21.69
C ALA A 778 8.55 4.35 -22.93
N MET A 779 8.77 3.06 -23.15
CA MET A 779 8.16 2.31 -24.26
C MET A 779 6.65 2.19 -24.13
N GLY A 780 6.11 2.11 -22.91
CA GLY A 780 4.67 2.02 -22.64
C GLY A 780 3.88 3.28 -23.02
N VAL A 781 4.52 4.44 -23.09
CA VAL A 781 3.88 5.74 -23.42
C VAL A 781 3.62 5.91 -24.92
N THR A 782 3.99 4.97 -25.80
CA THR A 782 3.98 5.14 -27.25
C THR A 782 2.93 4.32 -28.00
N PRO A 783 2.65 4.58 -29.30
CA PRO A 783 1.66 3.85 -30.08
C PRO A 783 1.94 2.36 -30.37
N LEU A 784 3.17 1.86 -30.18
CA LEU A 784 3.62 0.51 -30.60
C LEU A 784 3.52 -0.55 -29.50
N LYS A 785 2.35 -0.75 -28.89
CA LYS A 785 2.13 -1.29 -27.56
C LYS A 785 1.71 -2.76 -27.47
N ASP A 786 1.08 -3.29 -28.50
CA ASP A 786 0.44 -4.61 -28.48
C ASP A 786 1.43 -5.71 -28.07
N LYS A 787 2.64 -5.62 -28.60
CA LYS A 787 3.72 -6.58 -28.32
C LYS A 787 4.20 -6.56 -26.85
N MET A 788 4.10 -5.42 -26.15
CA MET A 788 4.58 -5.34 -24.76
C MET A 788 3.67 -6.10 -23.79
N MET A 789 2.35 -5.96 -23.94
CA MET A 789 1.38 -6.62 -23.07
C MET A 789 1.45 -8.15 -23.22
N GLU A 790 1.52 -8.65 -24.47
CA GLU A 790 1.67 -10.08 -24.73
C GLU A 790 2.99 -10.65 -24.19
N GLN A 791 4.11 -9.92 -24.33
CA GLN A 791 5.41 -10.33 -23.81
C GLN A 791 5.47 -10.33 -22.27
N SER A 792 4.78 -9.38 -21.62
CA SER A 792 4.68 -9.33 -20.16
C SER A 792 3.77 -10.45 -19.63
N LEU A 793 2.73 -10.83 -20.36
CA LEU A 793 1.87 -11.95 -20.00
C LEU A 793 2.62 -13.30 -20.11
N SER A 794 3.43 -13.48 -21.16
CA SER A 794 4.25 -14.69 -21.34
C SER A 794 5.40 -14.78 -20.33
N GLY A 795 5.93 -13.66 -19.86
CA GLY A 795 7.05 -13.59 -18.92
C GLY A 795 8.42 -13.93 -19.51
N GLU A 796 8.52 -14.13 -20.82
CA GLU A 796 9.77 -14.58 -21.47
C GLU A 796 10.82 -13.48 -21.57
N ILE A 797 10.44 -12.27 -21.93
CA ILE A 797 11.32 -11.11 -22.09
C ILE A 797 11.04 -10.08 -20.98
N MET A 798 9.78 -9.73 -20.81
CA MET A 798 9.30 -8.90 -19.69
C MET A 798 8.75 -9.80 -18.61
N LYS A 799 9.13 -9.56 -17.35
CA LYS A 799 8.63 -10.34 -16.22
C LYS A 799 7.13 -10.16 -16.04
N THR A 800 6.40 -11.23 -15.72
CA THR A 800 4.95 -11.19 -15.53
C THR A 800 4.54 -10.26 -14.39
N GLN A 801 5.37 -10.09 -13.37
CA GLN A 801 5.16 -9.12 -12.29
C GLN A 801 5.03 -7.66 -12.80
N ASP A 802 5.56 -7.35 -13.97
CA ASP A 802 5.52 -6.02 -14.60
C ASP A 802 4.28 -5.81 -15.48
N LEU A 803 3.48 -6.86 -15.70
CA LEU A 803 2.30 -6.79 -16.57
C LEU A 803 1.31 -5.69 -16.17
N PRO A 804 0.98 -5.51 -14.88
CA PRO A 804 0.06 -4.44 -14.47
C PRO A 804 0.56 -3.05 -14.85
N ASP A 805 1.84 -2.75 -14.60
CA ASP A 805 2.45 -1.47 -14.98
C ASP A 805 2.40 -1.23 -16.49
N VAL A 806 2.66 -2.27 -17.29
CA VAL A 806 2.63 -2.18 -18.76
C VAL A 806 1.22 -1.90 -19.26
N VAL A 807 0.21 -2.62 -18.76
CA VAL A 807 -1.19 -2.44 -19.18
C VAL A 807 -1.70 -1.05 -18.77
N VAL A 808 -1.39 -0.60 -17.55
CA VAL A 808 -1.77 0.73 -17.07
C VAL A 808 -1.05 1.84 -17.87
N ALA A 809 0.24 1.69 -18.18
CA ALA A 809 0.96 2.65 -19.01
C ALA A 809 0.35 2.77 -20.42
N VAL A 810 -0.06 1.62 -21.02
CA VAL A 810 -0.78 1.60 -22.29
C VAL A 810 -2.14 2.31 -22.18
N SER A 811 -2.88 2.09 -21.09
CA SER A 811 -4.21 2.70 -20.89
C SER A 811 -4.16 4.22 -20.77
N ARG A 812 -3.08 4.76 -20.22
CA ARG A 812 -2.86 6.21 -20.05
C ARG A 812 -2.60 6.95 -21.36
N ASN A 813 -2.32 6.23 -22.44
CA ASN A 813 -2.14 6.81 -23.75
C ASN A 813 -3.51 7.00 -24.44
N PRO A 814 -3.79 8.17 -25.06
CA PRO A 814 -5.08 8.45 -25.72
C PRO A 814 -5.49 7.42 -26.77
N HIS A 815 -4.53 6.77 -27.42
CA HIS A 815 -4.79 5.75 -28.46
C HIS A 815 -4.68 4.31 -27.95
N GLY A 816 -4.36 4.10 -26.67
CA GLY A 816 -4.11 2.79 -26.07
C GLY A 816 -5.18 2.29 -25.10
N TYR A 817 -6.05 3.16 -24.60
CA TYR A 817 -6.97 2.82 -23.53
C TYR A 817 -7.95 1.69 -23.90
N LYS A 818 -8.48 1.70 -25.14
CA LYS A 818 -9.32 0.62 -25.65
C LYS A 818 -8.58 -0.70 -25.72
N LEU A 819 -7.35 -0.67 -26.22
CA LEU A 819 -6.51 -1.85 -26.32
C LEU A 819 -6.20 -2.46 -24.95
N ALA A 820 -5.88 -1.62 -23.95
CA ALA A 820 -5.63 -2.07 -22.58
C ALA A 820 -6.88 -2.69 -21.94
N TRP A 821 -8.07 -2.11 -22.19
CA TRP A 821 -9.33 -2.64 -21.71
C TRP A 821 -9.70 -3.97 -22.38
N ASP A 822 -9.55 -4.08 -23.70
CA ASP A 822 -9.79 -5.32 -24.44
C ASP A 822 -8.84 -6.43 -23.99
N PHE A 823 -7.58 -6.10 -23.75
CA PHE A 823 -6.57 -7.04 -23.24
C PHE A 823 -6.92 -7.51 -21.82
N LEU A 824 -7.33 -6.60 -20.93
CA LEU A 824 -7.75 -6.95 -19.56
C LEU A 824 -8.92 -7.94 -19.60
N ARG A 825 -9.97 -7.64 -20.39
CA ARG A 825 -11.15 -8.52 -20.50
C ARG A 825 -10.79 -9.90 -21.05
N ALA A 826 -9.99 -9.94 -22.12
CA ALA A 826 -9.61 -11.18 -22.77
C ALA A 826 -8.75 -12.09 -21.86
N ASN A 827 -7.96 -11.52 -20.95
CA ASN A 827 -7.02 -12.24 -20.11
C ASN A 827 -7.41 -12.27 -18.62
N TRP A 828 -8.62 -11.84 -18.27
CA TRP A 828 -9.07 -11.69 -16.87
C TRP A 828 -8.81 -12.94 -16.02
N HIS A 829 -9.27 -14.11 -16.48
CA HIS A 829 -9.09 -15.36 -15.74
C HIS A 829 -7.62 -15.76 -15.56
N THR A 830 -6.77 -15.45 -16.53
CA THR A 830 -5.32 -15.67 -16.40
C THR A 830 -4.71 -14.74 -15.35
N MET A 831 -5.14 -13.48 -15.33
CA MET A 831 -4.63 -12.48 -14.38
C MET A 831 -5.04 -12.79 -12.94
N ILE A 832 -6.31 -13.10 -12.68
CA ILE A 832 -6.76 -13.44 -11.32
C ILE A 832 -6.16 -14.73 -10.78
N LYS A 833 -5.82 -15.68 -11.68
CA LYS A 833 -5.08 -16.90 -11.30
C LYS A 833 -3.61 -16.60 -10.99
N LYS A 834 -3.00 -15.65 -11.69
CA LYS A 834 -1.57 -15.36 -11.57
C LYS A 834 -1.27 -14.44 -10.37
N PHE A 835 -2.09 -13.41 -10.18
CA PHE A 835 -1.88 -12.37 -9.18
C PHE A 835 -2.73 -12.52 -7.92
N ASP A 836 -3.62 -13.49 -7.91
CA ASP A 836 -4.63 -13.76 -6.90
C ASP A 836 -5.79 -12.74 -6.87
N LEU A 837 -6.99 -13.29 -6.68
CA LEU A 837 -8.22 -12.49 -6.60
C LEU A 837 -8.20 -11.62 -5.33
N GLY A 838 -8.60 -10.36 -5.45
CA GLY A 838 -8.60 -9.41 -4.32
C GLY A 838 -7.24 -8.77 -4.03
N SER A 839 -6.16 -9.19 -4.69
CA SER A 839 -4.84 -8.58 -4.48
C SER A 839 -4.80 -7.10 -4.88
N HIS A 840 -3.92 -6.33 -4.24
CA HIS A 840 -3.63 -4.95 -4.61
C HIS A 840 -3.26 -4.82 -6.10
N THR A 841 -2.57 -5.81 -6.66
CA THR A 841 -2.19 -5.85 -8.09
C THR A 841 -3.42 -5.84 -9.00
N ILE A 842 -4.47 -6.61 -8.68
CA ILE A 842 -5.73 -6.64 -9.43
C ILE A 842 -6.46 -5.30 -9.29
N SER A 843 -6.51 -4.74 -8.07
CA SER A 843 -7.11 -3.43 -7.81
C SER A 843 -6.40 -2.31 -8.61
N TYR A 844 -5.07 -2.30 -8.58
CA TYR A 844 -4.24 -1.36 -9.35
C TYR A 844 -4.48 -1.48 -10.87
N LEU A 845 -4.60 -2.71 -11.38
CA LEU A 845 -4.85 -2.97 -12.79
C LEU A 845 -6.23 -2.46 -13.21
N VAL A 846 -7.28 -2.81 -12.47
CA VAL A 846 -8.66 -2.40 -12.78
C VAL A 846 -8.81 -0.88 -12.71
N ASN A 847 -8.40 -0.28 -11.60
CA ASN A 847 -8.48 1.17 -11.40
C ASN A 847 -7.59 1.91 -12.40
N GLY A 848 -6.35 1.46 -12.61
CA GLY A 848 -5.40 2.11 -13.51
C GLY A 848 -5.85 2.13 -14.97
N VAL A 849 -6.63 1.15 -15.40
CA VAL A 849 -7.18 1.09 -16.77
C VAL A 849 -8.43 1.97 -16.91
N THR A 850 -9.24 2.13 -15.86
CA THR A 850 -10.58 2.71 -15.94
C THR A 850 -10.73 4.10 -15.30
N ASN A 851 -9.81 4.54 -14.43
CA ASN A 851 -9.93 5.76 -13.63
C ASN A 851 -10.11 7.07 -14.42
N GLN A 852 -9.79 7.06 -15.74
CA GLN A 852 -9.97 8.21 -16.61
C GLN A 852 -11.21 8.07 -17.53
N TYR A 853 -12.04 7.06 -17.31
CA TYR A 853 -13.30 6.91 -18.02
C TYR A 853 -14.29 7.97 -17.53
N SER A 854 -15.05 8.56 -18.44
CA SER A 854 -15.91 9.71 -18.12
C SER A 854 -17.19 9.80 -18.98
N THR A 855 -17.60 8.71 -19.65
CA THR A 855 -18.83 8.65 -20.43
C THR A 855 -19.75 7.54 -19.96
N ARG A 856 -21.06 7.66 -20.26
CA ARG A 856 -22.06 6.63 -19.90
C ARG A 856 -21.77 5.32 -20.62
N GLU A 857 -21.35 5.39 -21.89
CA GLU A 857 -21.04 4.22 -22.70
C GLU A 857 -19.86 3.43 -22.09
N MET A 858 -18.82 4.12 -21.60
CA MET A 858 -17.69 3.48 -20.92
C MET A 858 -18.13 2.83 -19.61
N LEU A 859 -18.97 3.50 -18.83
CA LEU A 859 -19.53 2.96 -17.59
C LEU A 859 -20.35 1.69 -17.85
N ASP A 860 -21.23 1.73 -18.84
CA ASP A 860 -22.10 0.61 -19.20
C ASP A 860 -21.29 -0.60 -19.69
N GLU A 861 -20.21 -0.38 -20.46
CA GLU A 861 -19.28 -1.43 -20.89
C GLU A 861 -18.58 -2.09 -19.70
N VAL A 862 -18.08 -1.29 -18.74
CA VAL A 862 -17.42 -1.78 -17.52
C VAL A 862 -18.40 -2.55 -16.64
N LYS A 863 -19.62 -2.02 -16.42
CA LYS A 863 -20.68 -2.70 -15.66
C LYS A 863 -21.12 -4.01 -16.33
N SER A 864 -21.21 -4.04 -17.67
CA SER A 864 -21.58 -5.24 -18.42
C SER A 864 -20.54 -6.35 -18.27
N PHE A 865 -19.26 -6.03 -18.33
CA PHE A 865 -18.20 -7.02 -18.16
C PHE A 865 -18.17 -7.59 -16.73
N PHE A 866 -18.02 -6.75 -15.72
CA PHE A 866 -17.90 -7.22 -14.34
C PHE A 866 -19.21 -7.84 -13.81
N GLY A 867 -20.37 -7.35 -14.26
CA GLY A 867 -21.66 -7.95 -13.95
C GLY A 867 -21.91 -9.33 -14.58
N SER A 868 -21.08 -9.74 -15.55
CA SER A 868 -21.11 -11.09 -16.13
C SER A 868 -20.30 -12.12 -15.34
N LEU A 869 -19.49 -11.66 -14.36
CA LEU A 869 -18.64 -12.52 -13.53
C LEU A 869 -19.43 -13.14 -12.38
N THR A 870 -18.86 -14.19 -11.78
CA THR A 870 -19.34 -14.80 -10.55
C THR A 870 -18.50 -14.27 -9.35
N GLU A 871 -18.94 -14.56 -8.12
CA GLU A 871 -18.18 -14.24 -6.92
C GLU A 871 -16.76 -14.85 -6.98
N GLU A 872 -16.63 -16.10 -7.38
CA GLU A 872 -15.34 -16.80 -7.54
C GLU A 872 -14.43 -16.16 -8.61
N THR A 873 -14.99 -15.39 -9.52
CA THR A 873 -14.24 -14.70 -10.58
C THR A 873 -14.21 -13.19 -10.41
N GLY A 874 -14.72 -12.66 -9.29
CA GLY A 874 -14.48 -11.31 -8.83
C GLY A 874 -15.65 -10.32 -8.96
N SER A 875 -16.92 -10.77 -9.13
CA SER A 875 -18.08 -9.85 -9.19
C SER A 875 -18.25 -8.97 -7.94
N GLU A 876 -17.74 -9.41 -6.79
CA GLU A 876 -17.90 -8.75 -5.48
C GLU A 876 -16.67 -7.93 -5.04
N LEU A 877 -15.63 -7.83 -5.85
CA LEU A 877 -14.42 -7.08 -5.51
C LEU A 877 -14.72 -5.61 -5.21
N ARG A 878 -14.09 -5.09 -4.15
CA ARG A 878 -14.22 -3.69 -3.75
C ARG A 878 -13.74 -2.74 -4.85
N CYS A 879 -12.64 -3.04 -5.51
CA CYS A 879 -12.09 -2.21 -6.59
C CYS A 879 -13.07 -2.02 -7.75
N ILE A 880 -14.00 -2.96 -8.00
CA ILE A 880 -15.02 -2.83 -9.04
C ILE A 880 -16.06 -1.76 -8.64
N ARG A 881 -16.49 -1.75 -7.37
CA ARG A 881 -17.40 -0.72 -6.85
C ARG A 881 -16.73 0.66 -6.89
N GLN A 882 -15.47 0.73 -6.45
CA GLN A 882 -14.65 1.96 -6.56
C GLN A 882 -14.55 2.44 -8.00
N THR A 883 -14.36 1.55 -8.94
CA THR A 883 -14.32 1.86 -10.39
C THR A 883 -15.63 2.49 -10.86
N TYR A 884 -16.78 1.91 -10.49
CA TYR A 884 -18.08 2.47 -10.89
C TYR A 884 -18.28 3.87 -10.32
N GLU A 885 -18.00 4.07 -9.03
CA GLU A 885 -18.10 5.38 -8.38
C GLU A 885 -17.16 6.40 -9.04
N THR A 886 -15.91 6.04 -9.30
CA THR A 886 -14.94 6.93 -9.95
C THR A 886 -15.39 7.36 -11.34
N ILE A 887 -15.93 6.45 -12.15
CA ILE A 887 -16.44 6.79 -13.50
C ILE A 887 -17.69 7.67 -13.39
N GLU A 888 -18.59 7.39 -12.46
CA GLU A 888 -19.79 8.21 -12.20
C GLU A 888 -19.41 9.63 -11.75
N ASP A 889 -18.40 9.75 -10.87
CA ASP A 889 -17.87 11.04 -10.44
C ASP A 889 -17.24 11.82 -11.61
N ASN A 890 -16.45 11.15 -12.44
CA ASN A 890 -15.86 11.77 -13.63
C ASN A 890 -16.93 12.29 -14.60
N ILE A 891 -18.00 11.52 -14.82
CA ILE A 891 -19.14 11.94 -15.66
C ILE A 891 -19.78 13.19 -15.07
N ARG A 892 -20.12 13.17 -13.78
CA ARG A 892 -20.74 14.29 -13.07
C ARG A 892 -19.85 15.54 -13.09
N TRP A 893 -18.55 15.36 -12.82
CA TRP A 893 -17.58 16.46 -12.87
C TRP A 893 -17.54 17.11 -14.25
N MET A 894 -17.49 16.30 -15.32
CA MET A 894 -17.45 16.80 -16.70
C MET A 894 -18.74 17.53 -17.05
N ASP A 895 -19.90 16.97 -16.71
CA ASP A 895 -21.19 17.60 -17.02
C ASP A 895 -21.38 18.95 -16.31
N THR A 896 -20.84 19.08 -15.08
CA THR A 896 -20.98 20.29 -14.26
C THR A 896 -19.93 21.34 -14.60
N ASN A 897 -18.65 20.95 -14.70
CA ASN A 897 -17.51 21.89 -14.67
C ASN A 897 -16.92 22.20 -16.04
N LEU A 898 -17.16 21.36 -17.05
CA LEU A 898 -16.62 21.59 -18.41
C LEU A 898 -17.00 22.94 -19.02
N PRO A 899 -18.27 23.40 -18.97
CA PRO A 899 -18.64 24.73 -19.48
C PRO A 899 -17.94 25.88 -18.74
N LEU A 900 -17.71 25.72 -17.43
CA LEU A 900 -17.02 26.71 -16.62
C LEU A 900 -15.53 26.78 -16.96
N LEU A 901 -14.90 25.64 -17.20
CA LEU A 901 -13.50 25.53 -17.62
C LEU A 901 -13.29 26.20 -19.00
N GLN A 902 -14.16 25.89 -19.96
CA GLN A 902 -14.12 26.52 -21.29
C GLN A 902 -14.23 28.03 -21.17
N ALA A 903 -15.22 28.55 -20.44
CA ALA A 903 -15.44 29.99 -20.26
C ALA A 903 -14.24 30.69 -19.60
N TRP A 904 -13.60 30.02 -18.62
CA TRP A 904 -12.43 30.55 -17.91
C TRP A 904 -11.21 30.62 -18.84
N LEU A 905 -10.92 29.55 -19.58
CA LEU A 905 -9.81 29.48 -20.54
C LEU A 905 -9.98 30.52 -21.68
N ASP A 906 -11.19 30.66 -22.22
CA ASP A 906 -11.49 31.66 -23.26
C ASP A 906 -11.29 33.11 -22.77
N LYS A 907 -11.70 33.41 -21.55
CA LYS A 907 -11.49 34.72 -20.92
C LYS A 907 -10.00 35.02 -20.73
N ARG A 908 -9.23 34.03 -20.34
CA ARG A 908 -7.79 34.17 -20.16
C ARG A 908 -7.05 34.40 -21.48
N SER A 909 -7.40 33.65 -22.52
CA SER A 909 -6.81 33.78 -23.85
C SER A 909 -7.06 35.20 -24.45
N ARG A 910 -8.24 35.79 -24.21
CA ARG A 910 -8.56 37.17 -24.62
C ARG A 910 -7.74 38.23 -23.87
N ARG A 911 -7.46 38.02 -22.56
CA ARG A 911 -6.62 38.93 -21.76
C ARG A 911 -5.17 38.93 -22.25
N ALA A 912 -4.59 37.73 -22.49
CA ALA A 912 -3.23 37.62 -23.04
C ALA A 912 -3.05 38.38 -24.38
N VAL A 913 -4.04 38.28 -25.30
CA VAL A 913 -4.02 39.00 -26.58
C VAL A 913 -4.12 40.52 -26.39
N HIS A 914 -4.76 41.01 -25.32
CA HIS A 914 -4.86 42.47 -25.05
C HIS A 914 -3.64 43.03 -24.30
N GLU A 915 -2.88 42.22 -23.60
CA GLU A 915 -1.64 42.60 -22.92
C GLU A 915 -0.43 42.63 -23.90
N ASP A 916 -0.49 41.85 -24.99
CA ASP A 916 0.51 41.84 -26.08
C ASP A 916 0.28 42.89 -27.16
N LEU A 917 -0.83 43.66 -27.16
CA LEU A 917 -1.17 44.79 -28.02
C LEU A 917 -0.95 46.10 -27.28
#